data_b77bcf8ec0975df15a6e794ed4a6f70b
#
_entry.id   b77bcf8ec0975df15a6e794ed4a6f70b
#
_cell.length_a   1.000
_cell.length_b   1.000
_cell.length_c   1.000
_cell.angle_alpha   90.00
_cell.angle_beta   90.00
_cell.angle_gamma   90.00
#
_symmetry.space_group_name_H-M   'P 1'
#
loop_
_entity.id
_entity.type
_entity.pdbx_description
1 polymer ?
#
loop_
_entity_poly.entity_id
_entity_poly.type
_entity_poly.pdbx_seq_one_letter_code
_entity_poly.pdbx_strand_id
1 'polypeptide(L)'
;MAKRAEMRLVYTAVLALVALAVPAPSRASALPSVVPAPQTMSALTCARPTRANDLVFPMDVDLAGLSIVGERWRALGIGEGRARRDSNVALRGGLGGREHYRIRIDDRGVSIATSDPDAQFDALATLAQLPGADGMLPCVQIDDAPALRWRIVSDDISRGPFPSMAYFEERIRTLASFKVNGYSPYMEQVVLDPRAPFVAFPAALSTDQLRALARYARRFHMALIPEQQTFAHMHETLKWEAFAPLAELPHGYVMDASNPQTQTYLEPLVRGELKAVGRTPFFHIGADEPVDLGRGRSQPAVARDGAPAVFSAYVNRLVPLLAAGGARPMIWDDAIQRDPQILTQIPRSTVIVAFHYGPERSFAGYIKKIADAGFEQMVSPGANNWNEIYPDLETAFANESRFIADGKAAHVLGMFETVWHDDGESLYEASWEPAIFAAADAWQQSAVDPATFSLAFAHAFFGADAPRYAQDLERLRSIRTRLKTDPGDPSNYLFWADPFDAAIGARVRGTVDLAAVRLDAEAVLAHTMQHAPPLHANAARVMTLAALRYDALARRFQIGAEARSYYDDARANADGKHDGIVYRGLNVSKYLCWELRDELTAIETLYINAWNYESTPSGLDRVLVRFRSAEDAAMRIADRLNRVQREDYLRAHTLPTFDVAIGARP
;
A
#
# COMPACT_ATOMS: atom_id res chain seq x y z
N MET A 1 -9.55 -34.93 76.71
CA MET A 1 -8.13 -35.36 76.87
C MET A 1 -7.32 -34.37 76.08
N ALA A 2 -6.83 -33.42 76.71
CA ALA A 2 -5.58 -33.26 77.40
C ALA A 2 -4.48 -32.80 76.43
N LYS A 3 -4.12 -31.52 76.68
CA LYS A 3 -2.73 -30.95 76.77
C LYS A 3 -1.95 -30.82 75.44
N ARG A 4 -1.31 -29.75 75.11
CA ARG A 4 -0.58 -28.75 75.95
C ARG A 4 -0.40 -27.43 75.14
N ALA A 5 -0.51 -26.37 75.85
CA ALA A 5 0.07 -25.06 75.52
C ALA A 5 1.60 -25.09 75.66
N GLU A 6 2.31 -24.33 74.85
CA GLU A 6 3.60 -23.72 75.22
C GLU A 6 3.82 -22.46 74.41
N MET A 7 3.87 -21.47 75.11
CA MET A 7 4.30 -20.09 75.10
C MET A 7 5.69 -19.92 74.49
N ARG A 8 5.86 -19.03 73.52
CA ARG A 8 7.19 -18.47 73.19
C ARG A 8 7.19 -16.96 73.15
N LEU A 9 8.06 -16.47 73.96
CA LEU A 9 8.40 -15.10 74.27
C LEU A 9 8.66 -14.25 73.03
N VAL A 10 8.21 -12.99 73.18
CA VAL A 10 8.53 -11.80 72.43
C VAL A 10 10.01 -11.42 72.61
N TYR A 11 10.73 -11.24 71.50
CA TYR A 11 11.92 -10.39 71.45
C TYR A 11 11.68 -9.29 70.38
N THR A 12 11.38 -8.12 70.87
CA THR A 12 11.33 -6.89 70.10
C THR A 12 12.74 -6.37 69.98
N ALA A 13 13.38 -6.55 68.83
CA ALA A 13 14.61 -5.86 68.46
C ALA A 13 14.19 -4.75 67.47
N VAL A 14 14.22 -3.50 67.95
CA VAL A 14 14.10 -2.31 67.14
C VAL A 14 15.42 -2.09 66.45
N LEU A 15 15.51 -2.48 65.15
CA LEU A 15 16.57 -2.08 64.24
C LEU A 15 16.07 -0.90 63.45
N ALA A 16 16.52 0.31 63.83
CA ALA A 16 16.41 1.51 63.01
C ALA A 16 17.28 1.33 61.75
N LEU A 17 16.66 0.93 60.64
CA LEU A 17 17.26 0.97 59.31
C LEU A 17 17.19 2.45 58.86
N VAL A 18 18.30 3.15 58.93
CA VAL A 18 18.54 4.35 58.14
C VAL A 18 18.64 3.91 56.69
N ALA A 19 17.52 4.01 55.97
CA ALA A 19 17.48 3.86 54.53
C ALA A 19 18.26 5.04 53.92
N LEU A 20 19.54 4.85 53.63
CA LEU A 20 20.22 5.68 52.65
C LEU A 20 19.48 5.53 51.34
N ALA A 21 18.71 6.53 50.95
CA ALA A 21 18.11 6.65 49.63
C ALA A 21 19.28 6.75 48.62
N VAL A 22 19.71 5.59 48.12
CA VAL A 22 20.52 5.55 46.91
C VAL A 22 19.58 6.07 45.81
N PRO A 23 19.88 7.20 45.13
CA PRO A 23 19.10 7.64 44.02
C PRO A 23 19.12 6.49 43.01
N ALA A 24 17.93 5.98 42.67
CA ALA A 24 17.80 5.00 41.59
C ALA A 24 18.54 5.57 40.38
N PRO A 25 19.37 4.77 39.70
CA PRO A 25 20.04 5.25 38.51
C PRO A 25 18.93 5.75 37.56
N SER A 26 19.04 7.03 37.15
CA SER A 26 18.16 7.58 36.14
C SER A 26 18.18 6.62 34.96
N ARG A 27 17.09 5.92 34.72
CA ARG A 27 16.92 5.19 33.47
C ARG A 27 17.11 6.23 32.39
N ALA A 28 18.21 6.14 31.65
CA ALA A 28 18.30 6.84 30.39
C ALA A 28 17.03 6.44 29.62
N SER A 29 16.11 7.36 29.45
CA SER A 29 14.88 7.08 28.71
C SER A 29 15.30 6.66 27.32
N ALA A 30 14.83 5.50 26.88
CA ALA A 30 15.08 5.05 25.51
C ALA A 30 14.63 6.18 24.57
N LEU A 31 15.44 6.46 23.54
CA LEU A 31 15.09 7.46 22.54
C LEU A 31 13.75 7.07 21.87
N PRO A 32 12.87 8.03 21.57
CA PRO A 32 11.61 7.73 20.91
C PRO A 32 11.85 7.14 19.52
N SER A 33 10.98 6.25 19.11
CA SER A 33 10.94 5.76 17.73
C SER A 33 10.27 6.81 16.84
N VAL A 34 10.92 7.21 15.77
CA VAL A 34 10.43 8.19 14.77
C VAL A 34 10.56 7.58 13.37
N VAL A 35 9.56 7.75 12.54
CA VAL A 35 9.55 7.28 11.15
C VAL A 35 9.31 8.46 10.21
N PRO A 36 10.19 8.73 9.23
CA PRO A 36 11.55 8.19 9.08
C PRO A 36 12.46 8.52 10.27
N ALA A 37 13.37 7.60 10.62
CA ALA A 37 14.33 7.88 11.68
C ALA A 37 15.29 9.01 11.25
N PRO A 38 15.56 9.98 12.14
CA PRO A 38 16.51 11.04 11.82
C PRO A 38 17.93 10.50 11.61
N GLN A 39 18.73 11.19 10.81
CA GLN A 39 20.14 10.82 10.58
C GLN A 39 20.93 10.73 11.89
N THR A 40 20.69 11.66 12.79
CA THR A 40 21.22 11.60 14.15
C THR A 40 20.18 12.04 15.19
N MET A 41 20.08 11.28 16.25
CA MET A 41 19.29 11.62 17.43
C MET A 41 20.05 11.21 18.69
N SER A 42 20.28 12.15 19.59
CA SER A 42 21.01 11.91 20.85
C SER A 42 20.21 12.41 22.03
N ALA A 43 20.21 11.64 23.13
CA ALA A 43 19.60 12.04 24.37
C ALA A 43 20.37 13.20 25.02
N LEU A 44 19.63 14.15 25.58
CA LEU A 44 20.14 15.21 26.43
C LEU A 44 19.64 15.01 27.86
N THR A 45 20.34 15.60 28.82
CA THR A 45 19.88 15.64 30.20
C THR A 45 19.07 16.92 30.42
N CYS A 46 17.87 16.79 30.97
CA CYS A 46 17.04 17.94 31.41
C CYS A 46 16.68 17.81 32.87
N ALA A 47 16.73 18.92 33.57
CA ALA A 47 16.20 19.04 34.92
C ALA A 47 14.68 19.31 34.91
N ARG A 48 14.16 19.91 33.82
CA ARG A 48 12.75 20.27 33.64
C ARG A 48 12.24 19.79 32.30
N PRO A 49 11.58 18.62 32.24
CA PRO A 49 11.02 18.11 31.00
C PRO A 49 9.86 19.01 30.52
N THR A 50 9.77 19.19 29.19
CA THR A 50 8.74 20.02 28.55
C THR A 50 7.52 19.14 28.18
N ARG A 51 6.30 19.68 28.39
CA ARG A 51 5.07 19.03 27.89
C ARG A 51 4.71 19.53 26.49
N ALA A 52 4.24 18.65 25.66
CA ALA A 52 3.78 18.99 24.32
C ALA A 52 2.65 20.04 24.34
N ASN A 53 1.70 19.94 25.30
CA ASN A 53 0.60 20.90 25.46
C ASN A 53 1.02 22.30 25.87
N ASP A 54 2.22 22.46 26.41
CA ASP A 54 2.76 23.76 26.83
C ASP A 54 3.47 24.50 25.68
N LEU A 55 3.61 23.85 24.51
CA LEU A 55 4.26 24.47 23.36
C LEU A 55 3.35 25.50 22.70
N VAL A 56 3.91 26.67 22.50
CA VAL A 56 3.32 27.75 21.71
C VAL A 56 4.28 28.13 20.60
N PHE A 57 3.85 27.93 19.37
CA PHE A 57 4.64 28.22 18.19
C PHE A 57 4.55 29.70 17.79
N PRO A 58 5.57 30.26 17.11
CA PRO A 58 5.51 31.61 16.59
C PRO A 58 4.54 31.73 15.41
N MET A 59 4.14 32.96 15.08
CA MET A 59 3.14 33.24 14.06
C MET A 59 3.61 32.95 12.62
N ASP A 60 4.91 32.85 12.41
CA ASP A 60 5.56 32.51 11.12
C ASP A 60 5.86 31.01 10.98
N VAL A 61 5.31 30.18 11.88
CA VAL A 61 5.40 28.72 11.76
C VAL A 61 4.68 28.24 10.50
N ASP A 62 5.22 27.20 9.87
CA ASP A 62 4.53 26.51 8.79
C ASP A 62 3.19 25.93 9.27
N LEU A 63 2.08 26.42 8.69
CA LEU A 63 0.73 26.07 9.15
C LEU A 63 0.35 24.64 8.79
N ALA A 64 0.88 24.09 7.70
CA ALA A 64 0.61 22.70 7.33
C ALA A 64 1.33 21.74 8.29
N GLY A 65 2.61 21.97 8.57
CA GLY A 65 3.34 21.21 9.58
C GLY A 65 2.72 21.35 10.98
N LEU A 66 2.29 22.54 11.36
CA LEU A 66 1.57 22.74 12.63
C LEU A 66 0.24 21.96 12.66
N SER A 67 -0.46 21.84 11.52
CA SER A 67 -1.68 21.01 11.46
C SER A 67 -1.40 19.53 11.70
N ILE A 68 -0.30 18.99 11.15
CA ILE A 68 0.16 17.61 11.42
C ILE A 68 0.43 17.40 12.92
N VAL A 69 1.15 18.34 13.56
CA VAL A 69 1.39 18.31 15.01
C VAL A 69 0.06 18.29 15.77
N GLY A 70 -0.84 19.23 15.47
CA GLY A 70 -2.11 19.39 16.19
C GLY A 70 -3.06 18.21 16.01
N GLU A 71 -3.18 17.66 14.79
CA GLU A 71 -4.00 16.49 14.50
C GLU A 71 -3.53 15.27 15.28
N ARG A 72 -2.22 14.98 15.22
CA ARG A 72 -1.64 13.84 15.94
C ARG A 72 -1.79 13.98 17.46
N TRP A 73 -1.42 15.13 18.01
CA TRP A 73 -1.46 15.34 19.46
C TRP A 73 -2.89 15.32 20.01
N ARG A 74 -3.85 15.86 19.25
CA ARG A 74 -5.27 15.80 19.62
C ARG A 74 -5.80 14.37 19.61
N ALA A 75 -5.49 13.59 18.57
CA ALA A 75 -5.89 12.20 18.46
C ALA A 75 -5.31 11.33 19.60
N LEU A 76 -4.10 11.64 20.05
CA LEU A 76 -3.45 10.97 21.18
C LEU A 76 -3.86 11.55 22.56
N GLY A 77 -4.66 12.62 22.60
CA GLY A 77 -5.08 13.26 23.85
C GLY A 77 -3.96 14.00 24.61
N ILE A 78 -2.87 14.35 23.93
CA ILE A 78 -1.67 14.95 24.57
C ILE A 78 -1.54 16.46 24.38
N GLY A 79 -2.36 17.09 23.54
CA GLY A 79 -2.36 18.54 23.36
C GLY A 79 -2.82 19.01 21.99
N GLU A 80 -2.62 20.30 21.74
CA GLU A 80 -2.91 20.96 20.47
C GLU A 80 -1.74 21.89 20.10
N GLY A 81 -1.31 21.86 18.84
CA GLY A 81 -0.36 22.84 18.33
C GLY A 81 -1.02 24.22 18.19
N ARG A 82 -0.48 25.25 18.83
CA ARG A 82 -1.03 26.63 18.79
C ARG A 82 0.03 27.63 18.39
N ALA A 83 -0.29 28.53 17.47
CA ALA A 83 0.58 29.64 17.10
C ALA A 83 0.11 30.95 17.77
N ARG A 84 1.04 31.68 18.42
CA ARG A 84 0.80 32.97 19.08
C ARG A 84 2.03 33.88 18.99
N ARG A 85 1.84 35.16 19.31
CA ARG A 85 2.94 36.13 19.37
C ARG A 85 3.90 35.88 20.55
N ASP A 86 3.39 35.34 21.65
CA ASP A 86 4.11 35.01 22.89
C ASP A 86 4.59 33.54 22.83
N SER A 87 5.32 33.17 21.76
CA SER A 87 5.81 31.81 21.54
C SER A 87 6.93 31.42 22.50
N ASN A 88 6.98 30.12 22.85
CA ASN A 88 8.08 29.51 23.60
C ASN A 88 8.86 28.47 22.76
N VAL A 89 8.50 28.31 21.48
CA VAL A 89 9.27 27.55 20.49
C VAL A 89 10.10 28.54 19.66
N ALA A 90 11.41 28.35 19.64
CA ALA A 90 12.31 29.18 18.84
C ALA A 90 12.46 28.58 17.40
N LEU A 91 12.02 29.31 16.38
CA LEU A 91 12.30 29.01 14.99
C LEU A 91 13.47 29.86 14.48
N ARG A 92 14.40 29.23 13.74
CA ARG A 92 15.57 29.90 13.16
C ARG A 92 15.83 29.36 11.76
N GLY A 93 16.05 30.23 10.79
CA GLY A 93 16.58 29.87 9.47
C GLY A 93 18.12 29.84 9.47
N GLY A 94 18.69 29.50 8.32
CA GLY A 94 20.11 29.68 8.03
C GLY A 94 20.98 28.43 8.14
N LEU A 95 20.39 27.24 8.23
CA LEU A 95 21.14 26.01 7.99
C LEU A 95 21.49 25.91 6.49
N GLY A 96 22.65 25.30 6.20
CA GLY A 96 23.00 24.92 4.84
C GLY A 96 22.37 23.57 4.46
N GLY A 97 22.32 23.32 3.14
CA GLY A 97 21.74 22.08 2.60
C GLY A 97 20.30 22.26 2.15
N ARG A 98 19.64 21.16 1.82
CA ARG A 98 18.25 21.11 1.40
C ARG A 98 17.47 20.23 2.39
N GLU A 99 16.27 20.66 2.76
CA GLU A 99 15.43 19.94 3.71
C GLU A 99 16.18 19.58 5.01
N HIS A 100 17.22 20.36 5.37
CA HIS A 100 18.05 20.14 6.54
C HIS A 100 17.47 20.87 7.74
N TYR A 101 17.27 20.14 8.85
CA TYR A 101 16.78 20.73 10.07
C TYR A 101 17.49 20.18 11.31
N ARG A 102 17.42 20.96 12.38
CA ARG A 102 17.85 20.58 13.73
C ARG A 102 16.74 20.85 14.72
N ILE A 103 16.45 19.87 15.56
CA ILE A 103 15.56 20.04 16.72
C ILE A 103 16.40 19.87 17.98
N ARG A 104 16.27 20.80 18.91
CA ARG A 104 16.86 20.69 20.24
C ARG A 104 15.79 20.93 21.29
N ILE A 105 15.66 19.98 22.21
CA ILE A 105 14.74 20.02 23.34
C ILE A 105 15.57 19.85 24.60
N ASP A 106 15.67 20.92 25.43
CA ASP A 106 16.42 20.95 26.69
C ASP A 106 15.73 21.84 27.71
N ASP A 107 16.38 22.15 28.83
CA ASP A 107 15.84 23.02 29.89
C ASP A 107 15.50 24.44 29.42
N ARG A 108 15.95 24.86 28.24
CA ARG A 108 15.64 26.16 27.63
C ARG A 108 14.37 26.13 26.79
N GLY A 109 13.79 24.92 26.59
CA GLY A 109 12.62 24.69 25.76
C GLY A 109 12.95 24.03 24.42
N VAL A 110 12.11 24.30 23.40
CA VAL A 110 12.22 23.73 22.08
C VAL A 110 12.79 24.75 21.10
N SER A 111 13.83 24.38 20.38
CA SER A 111 14.37 25.18 19.27
C SER A 111 14.46 24.33 18.00
N ILE A 112 14.05 24.92 16.87
CA ILE A 112 14.06 24.33 15.55
C ILE A 112 14.85 25.26 14.65
N ALA A 113 15.90 24.75 14.00
CA ALA A 113 16.67 25.44 12.98
C ALA A 113 16.48 24.73 11.63
N THR A 114 16.36 25.50 10.55
CA THR A 114 16.00 24.95 9.21
C THR A 114 16.77 25.62 8.10
N SER A 115 16.97 24.90 6.98
CA SER A 115 17.57 25.42 5.75
C SER A 115 16.59 26.16 4.84
N ASP A 116 15.36 25.67 4.78
CA ASP A 116 14.30 26.10 3.88
C ASP A 116 12.90 25.81 4.46
N PRO A 117 11.80 26.22 3.82
CA PRO A 117 10.44 25.95 4.28
C PRO A 117 10.10 24.45 4.34
N ASP A 118 10.62 23.63 3.40
CA ASP A 118 10.37 22.18 3.39
C ASP A 118 11.00 21.55 4.64
N ALA A 119 12.21 21.97 5.02
CA ALA A 119 12.86 21.55 6.26
C ALA A 119 12.06 21.91 7.53
N GLN A 120 11.32 23.03 7.51
CA GLN A 120 10.48 23.41 8.67
C GLN A 120 9.28 22.46 8.80
N PHE A 121 8.64 22.10 7.68
CA PHE A 121 7.57 21.12 7.64
C PHE A 121 8.06 19.76 8.16
N ASP A 122 9.20 19.27 7.65
CA ASP A 122 9.80 17.99 8.06
C ASP A 122 10.19 17.96 9.54
N ALA A 123 10.69 19.07 10.06
CA ALA A 123 10.98 19.21 11.49
C ALA A 123 9.72 19.11 12.35
N LEU A 124 8.61 19.74 11.91
CA LEU A 124 7.32 19.65 12.60
C LEU A 124 6.72 18.24 12.51
N ALA A 125 6.84 17.56 11.38
CA ALA A 125 6.43 16.17 11.23
C ALA A 125 7.22 15.24 12.18
N THR A 126 8.51 15.49 12.35
CA THR A 126 9.33 14.78 13.35
C THR A 126 8.90 15.13 14.78
N LEU A 127 8.74 16.41 15.10
CA LEU A 127 8.30 16.86 16.42
C LEU A 127 6.95 16.25 16.83
N ALA A 128 6.05 16.09 15.88
CA ALA A 128 4.74 15.46 16.09
C ALA A 128 4.82 14.05 16.68
N GLN A 129 5.89 13.32 16.39
CA GLN A 129 6.10 11.93 16.81
C GLN A 129 6.89 11.79 18.12
N LEU A 130 7.49 12.88 18.63
CA LEU A 130 8.40 12.79 19.79
C LEU A 130 7.70 12.60 21.16
N PRO A 131 6.49 13.15 21.44
CA PRO A 131 5.90 13.02 22.76
C PRO A 131 5.62 11.57 23.13
N GLY A 132 5.90 11.22 24.40
CA GLY A 132 5.44 9.96 24.97
C GLY A 132 3.93 9.96 25.22
N ALA A 133 3.39 8.82 25.64
CA ALA A 133 1.96 8.65 25.93
C ALA A 133 1.47 9.58 27.07
N ASP A 134 2.37 10.04 27.93
CA ASP A 134 2.12 11.03 29.00
C ASP A 134 2.16 12.48 28.51
N GLY A 135 2.40 12.71 27.22
CA GLY A 135 2.55 14.01 26.59
C GLY A 135 3.88 14.72 26.91
N MET A 136 4.84 14.01 27.50
CA MET A 136 6.16 14.57 27.76
C MET A 136 7.05 14.47 26.54
N LEU A 137 7.76 15.56 26.24
CA LEU A 137 8.80 15.58 25.20
C LEU A 137 10.12 15.05 25.76
N PRO A 138 10.82 14.18 25.01
CA PRO A 138 12.15 13.74 25.39
C PRO A 138 13.16 14.89 25.27
N CYS A 139 14.17 14.88 26.11
CA CYS A 139 15.30 15.81 25.98
C CYS A 139 16.26 15.25 24.94
N VAL A 140 16.25 15.83 23.75
CA VAL A 140 17.00 15.31 22.60
C VAL A 140 17.62 16.43 21.75
N GLN A 141 18.65 16.06 21.03
CA GLN A 141 19.17 16.79 19.90
C GLN A 141 19.06 15.93 18.65
N ILE A 142 18.43 16.46 17.61
CA ILE A 142 18.24 15.85 16.30
C ILE A 142 18.94 16.71 15.25
N ASP A 143 19.64 16.06 14.31
CA ASP A 143 20.21 16.69 13.11
C ASP A 143 19.86 15.78 11.93
N ASP A 144 19.12 16.31 10.95
CA ASP A 144 18.44 15.47 9.97
C ASP A 144 18.30 16.13 8.59
N ALA A 145 18.47 15.33 7.54
CA ALA A 145 18.28 15.72 6.14
C ALA A 145 18.09 14.45 5.29
N PRO A 146 17.37 14.52 4.14
CA PRO A 146 17.12 13.35 3.32
C PRO A 146 18.37 12.83 2.58
N ALA A 147 18.46 11.50 2.43
CA ALA A 147 19.47 10.85 1.59
C ALA A 147 19.16 11.01 0.09
N LEU A 148 17.91 10.80 -0.31
CA LEU A 148 17.44 11.00 -1.67
C LEU A 148 16.59 12.27 -1.78
N ARG A 149 16.82 13.02 -2.88
CA ARG A 149 16.12 14.28 -3.14
C ARG A 149 14.62 14.13 -3.30
N TRP A 150 14.19 13.12 -4.07
CA TRP A 150 12.79 12.86 -4.33
C TRP A 150 12.36 11.55 -3.68
N ARG A 151 11.22 11.59 -3.04
CA ARG A 151 10.54 10.49 -2.37
C ARG A 151 9.09 10.55 -2.83
N ILE A 152 8.83 9.86 -3.95
CA ILE A 152 7.56 9.93 -4.66
C ILE A 152 6.79 8.64 -4.40
N VAL A 153 5.48 8.74 -4.19
CA VAL A 153 4.56 7.62 -4.19
C VAL A 153 3.61 7.77 -5.36
N SER A 154 3.52 6.73 -6.18
CA SER A 154 2.58 6.61 -7.29
C SER A 154 1.46 5.66 -6.92
N ASP A 155 0.22 6.14 -6.96
CA ASP A 155 -0.98 5.34 -6.77
C ASP A 155 -1.68 5.12 -8.11
N ASP A 156 -1.97 3.86 -8.43
CA ASP A 156 -2.81 3.51 -9.57
C ASP A 156 -4.27 3.88 -9.28
N ILE A 157 -4.77 4.91 -9.94
CA ILE A 157 -6.14 5.38 -9.81
C ILE A 157 -7.02 5.00 -11.00
N SER A 158 -6.53 4.11 -11.88
CA SER A 158 -7.17 3.80 -13.16
C SER A 158 -7.82 2.43 -13.21
N ARG A 159 -7.24 1.42 -12.55
CA ARG A 159 -7.65 0.03 -12.71
C ARG A 159 -8.46 -0.54 -11.56
N GLY A 160 -8.37 0.07 -10.38
CA GLY A 160 -9.03 -0.38 -9.14
C GLY A 160 -9.94 0.68 -8.51
N PRO A 161 -9.83 0.82 -7.19
CA PRO A 161 -10.54 1.85 -6.44
C PRO A 161 -10.15 3.24 -6.95
N PHE A 162 -11.15 4.11 -7.15
CA PHE A 162 -10.91 5.49 -7.55
C PHE A 162 -11.11 6.40 -6.34
N PRO A 163 -10.04 7.02 -5.80
CA PRO A 163 -10.12 7.76 -4.55
C PRO A 163 -11.16 8.89 -4.59
N SER A 164 -11.88 9.07 -3.49
CA SER A 164 -12.66 10.28 -3.28
C SER A 164 -11.73 11.49 -3.10
N MET A 165 -12.22 12.73 -3.37
CA MET A 165 -11.41 13.93 -3.15
C MET A 165 -10.94 14.05 -1.68
N ALA A 166 -11.79 13.64 -0.74
CA ALA A 166 -11.43 13.64 0.68
C ALA A 166 -10.30 12.64 0.99
N TYR A 167 -10.33 11.47 0.35
CA TYR A 167 -9.29 10.47 0.53
C TYR A 167 -7.98 10.88 -0.15
N PHE A 168 -8.02 11.47 -1.34
CA PHE A 168 -6.81 12.07 -1.93
C PHE A 168 -6.13 13.07 -0.99
N GLU A 169 -6.91 13.94 -0.35
CA GLU A 169 -6.39 14.89 0.63
C GLU A 169 -5.81 14.19 1.86
N GLU A 170 -6.46 13.16 2.37
CA GLU A 170 -5.96 12.34 3.48
C GLU A 170 -4.67 11.62 3.10
N ARG A 171 -4.63 10.98 1.92
CA ARG A 171 -3.46 10.25 1.40
C ARG A 171 -2.25 11.18 1.28
N ILE A 172 -2.41 12.33 0.63
CA ILE A 172 -1.36 13.34 0.49
C ILE A 172 -0.87 13.83 1.85
N ARG A 173 -1.78 14.18 2.76
CA ARG A 173 -1.42 14.70 4.08
C ARG A 173 -0.67 13.65 4.91
N THR A 174 -1.13 12.41 4.89
CA THR A 174 -0.49 11.31 5.62
C THR A 174 0.89 11.00 5.05
N LEU A 175 1.03 10.84 3.73
CA LEU A 175 2.33 10.63 3.08
C LEU A 175 3.31 11.77 3.39
N ALA A 176 2.86 13.03 3.32
CA ALA A 176 3.68 14.19 3.67
C ALA A 176 4.16 14.14 5.13
N SER A 177 3.33 13.68 6.07
CA SER A 177 3.71 13.54 7.49
C SER A 177 4.83 12.51 7.71
N PHE A 178 5.07 11.62 6.73
CA PHE A 178 6.19 10.70 6.66
C PHE A 178 7.26 11.13 5.64
N LYS A 179 7.30 12.45 5.33
CA LYS A 179 8.34 13.11 4.52
C LYS A 179 8.39 12.66 3.05
N VAL A 180 7.30 12.15 2.51
CA VAL A 180 7.11 12.01 1.06
C VAL A 180 6.92 13.41 0.47
N ASN A 181 7.63 13.74 -0.61
CA ASN A 181 7.61 15.07 -1.23
C ASN A 181 7.11 15.09 -2.68
N GLY A 182 6.61 13.96 -3.18
CA GLY A 182 5.95 13.84 -4.46
C GLY A 182 4.80 12.84 -4.42
N TYR A 183 3.67 13.19 -5.03
CA TYR A 183 2.54 12.29 -5.25
C TYR A 183 2.24 12.20 -6.73
N SER A 184 2.22 10.99 -7.27
CA SER A 184 2.04 10.72 -8.69
C SER A 184 0.80 9.84 -8.91
N PRO A 185 -0.37 10.40 -9.26
CA PRO A 185 -1.51 9.57 -9.64
C PRO A 185 -1.26 8.98 -11.02
N TYR A 186 -1.28 7.64 -11.13
CA TYR A 186 -1.21 6.92 -12.40
C TYR A 186 -2.57 6.98 -13.10
N MET A 187 -2.58 7.53 -14.31
CA MET A 187 -3.79 7.90 -15.04
C MET A 187 -3.82 7.30 -16.46
N GLU A 188 -4.90 6.63 -16.79
CA GLU A 188 -5.23 6.19 -18.15
C GLU A 188 -6.37 7.04 -18.72
N GLN A 189 -7.62 6.81 -18.26
CA GLN A 189 -8.84 7.50 -18.73
C GLN A 189 -9.57 8.23 -17.59
N VAL A 190 -8.88 8.55 -16.52
CA VAL A 190 -9.47 9.08 -15.27
C VAL A 190 -9.46 10.60 -15.16
N VAL A 191 -9.02 11.29 -16.19
CA VAL A 191 -9.18 12.76 -16.34
C VAL A 191 -10.20 13.04 -17.43
N LEU A 192 -11.17 13.88 -17.12
CA LEU A 192 -12.23 14.25 -18.06
C LEU A 192 -11.67 15.09 -19.20
N ASP A 193 -11.67 14.55 -20.42
CA ASP A 193 -11.43 15.27 -21.64
C ASP A 193 -12.77 15.75 -22.22
N PRO A 194 -13.07 17.07 -22.25
CA PRO A 194 -14.32 17.58 -22.80
C PRO A 194 -14.54 17.26 -24.27
N ARG A 195 -13.47 16.93 -25.03
CA ARG A 195 -13.55 16.56 -26.46
C ARG A 195 -14.05 15.13 -26.66
N ALA A 196 -13.86 14.27 -25.65
CA ALA A 196 -14.22 12.86 -25.67
C ALA A 196 -14.75 12.39 -24.30
N PRO A 197 -15.86 12.99 -23.79
CA PRO A 197 -16.33 12.72 -22.44
C PRO A 197 -16.77 11.27 -22.22
N PHE A 198 -17.03 10.53 -23.29
CA PHE A 198 -17.43 9.13 -23.25
C PHE A 198 -16.24 8.16 -23.03
N VAL A 199 -15.00 8.64 -23.17
CA VAL A 199 -13.80 7.86 -22.84
C VAL A 199 -13.59 7.81 -21.34
N ALA A 200 -13.92 8.91 -20.67
CA ALA A 200 -13.64 9.06 -19.26
C ALA A 200 -14.47 8.11 -18.39
N PHE A 201 -13.84 7.62 -17.37
CA PHE A 201 -14.45 6.87 -16.28
C PHE A 201 -15.54 7.71 -15.57
N PRO A 202 -16.67 7.12 -15.08
CA PRO A 202 -17.78 7.92 -14.54
C PRO A 202 -17.42 8.88 -13.39
N ALA A 203 -16.39 8.56 -12.60
CA ALA A 203 -15.89 9.40 -11.50
C ALA A 203 -14.64 10.20 -11.86
N ALA A 204 -14.28 10.32 -13.15
CA ALA A 204 -13.08 10.98 -13.62
C ALA A 204 -12.93 12.40 -13.08
N LEU A 205 -11.68 12.78 -12.78
CA LEU A 205 -11.34 14.12 -12.30
C LEU A 205 -11.60 15.17 -13.38
N SER A 206 -12.34 16.19 -13.03
CA SER A 206 -12.31 17.43 -13.81
C SER A 206 -10.96 18.14 -13.66
N THR A 207 -10.62 18.98 -14.60
CA THR A 207 -9.42 19.84 -14.52
C THR A 207 -9.42 20.75 -13.28
N ASP A 208 -10.63 21.12 -12.76
CA ASP A 208 -10.73 21.92 -11.54
C ASP A 208 -10.44 21.10 -10.28
N GLN A 209 -10.87 19.83 -10.23
CA GLN A 209 -10.51 18.91 -9.15
C GLN A 209 -9.00 18.60 -9.15
N LEU A 210 -8.42 18.33 -10.32
CA LEU A 210 -6.97 18.11 -10.45
C LEU A 210 -6.18 19.37 -10.00
N ARG A 211 -6.67 20.56 -10.33
CA ARG A 211 -6.11 21.84 -9.86
C ARG A 211 -6.23 22.01 -8.34
N ALA A 212 -7.37 21.62 -7.77
CA ALA A 212 -7.58 21.67 -6.32
C ALA A 212 -6.61 20.72 -5.61
N LEU A 213 -6.47 19.50 -6.11
CA LEU A 213 -5.54 18.50 -5.58
C LEU A 213 -4.08 18.98 -5.63
N ALA A 214 -3.66 19.57 -6.75
CA ALA A 214 -2.31 20.14 -6.89
C ALA A 214 -2.06 21.30 -5.92
N ARG A 215 -3.06 22.15 -5.65
CA ARG A 215 -2.93 23.20 -4.63
C ARG A 215 -2.86 22.60 -3.22
N TYR A 216 -3.64 21.58 -2.95
CA TYR A 216 -3.62 20.89 -1.67
C TYR A 216 -2.27 20.24 -1.40
N ALA A 217 -1.71 19.48 -2.37
CA ALA A 217 -0.39 18.86 -2.27
C ALA A 217 0.70 19.90 -1.96
N ARG A 218 0.73 21.01 -2.71
CA ARG A 218 1.69 22.10 -2.46
C ARG A 218 1.60 22.72 -1.07
N ARG A 219 0.40 22.74 -0.47
CA ARG A 219 0.24 23.21 0.91
C ARG A 219 0.98 22.33 1.91
N PHE A 220 1.11 21.03 1.60
CA PHE A 220 1.84 20.04 2.39
C PHE A 220 3.25 19.77 1.85
N HIS A 221 3.87 20.75 1.19
CA HIS A 221 5.22 20.67 0.64
C HIS A 221 5.46 19.52 -0.36
N MET A 222 4.38 19.03 -0.99
CA MET A 222 4.40 17.92 -1.92
C MET A 222 4.13 18.39 -3.35
N ALA A 223 4.91 17.91 -4.32
CA ALA A 223 4.63 18.09 -5.74
C ALA A 223 3.55 17.09 -6.18
N LEU A 224 2.51 17.55 -6.88
CA LEU A 224 1.64 16.67 -7.67
C LEU A 224 2.28 16.48 -9.04
N ILE A 225 2.59 15.23 -9.39
CA ILE A 225 3.26 14.84 -10.62
C ILE A 225 2.28 14.04 -11.46
N PRO A 226 1.69 14.58 -12.52
CA PRO A 226 0.84 13.81 -13.40
C PRO A 226 1.60 12.65 -14.00
N GLU A 227 1.01 11.46 -13.96
CA GLU A 227 1.50 10.25 -14.61
C GLU A 227 0.43 9.77 -15.58
N GLN A 228 0.40 10.38 -16.77
CA GLN A 228 -0.58 10.08 -17.79
C GLN A 228 -0.03 9.09 -18.80
N GLN A 229 -0.70 7.97 -18.95
CA GLN A 229 -0.40 7.04 -20.03
C GLN A 229 -0.65 7.70 -21.40
N THR A 230 0.31 7.55 -22.26
CA THR A 230 0.27 8.17 -23.59
C THR A 230 0.54 7.18 -24.72
N PHE A 231 1.14 6.03 -24.46
CA PHE A 231 1.59 5.11 -25.50
C PHE A 231 0.94 3.72 -25.38
N ALA A 232 1.27 2.93 -24.37
CA ALA A 232 0.53 1.72 -24.04
C ALA A 232 -0.50 2.01 -22.93
N HIS A 233 -1.21 0.99 -22.47
CA HIS A 233 -2.31 1.11 -21.49
C HIS A 233 -3.44 2.07 -21.91
N MET A 234 -3.62 2.24 -23.23
CA MET A 234 -4.62 3.15 -23.80
C MET A 234 -5.91 2.42 -24.25
N HIS A 235 -6.16 1.21 -23.77
CA HIS A 235 -7.30 0.39 -24.20
C HIS A 235 -8.63 1.11 -24.01
N GLU A 236 -8.83 1.76 -22.86
CA GLU A 236 -10.07 2.45 -22.55
C GLU A 236 -10.39 3.60 -23.53
N THR A 237 -9.36 4.18 -24.13
CA THR A 237 -9.48 5.14 -25.24
C THR A 237 -9.67 4.41 -26.58
N LEU A 238 -8.80 3.44 -26.86
CA LEU A 238 -8.70 2.83 -28.19
C LEU A 238 -9.81 1.82 -28.52
N LYS A 239 -10.58 1.36 -27.52
CA LYS A 239 -11.76 0.51 -27.72
C LYS A 239 -12.90 1.20 -28.47
N TRP A 240 -12.90 2.54 -28.49
CA TRP A 240 -13.91 3.33 -29.17
C TRP A 240 -13.61 3.50 -30.66
N GLU A 241 -14.59 3.30 -31.53
CA GLU A 241 -14.43 3.43 -32.99
C GLU A 241 -13.83 4.78 -33.43
N ALA A 242 -14.19 5.86 -32.72
CA ALA A 242 -13.61 7.19 -32.99
C ALA A 242 -12.08 7.24 -32.84
N PHE A 243 -11.50 6.37 -32.03
CA PHE A 243 -10.07 6.32 -31.75
C PHE A 243 -9.39 5.04 -32.27
N ALA A 244 -10.16 4.07 -32.80
CA ALA A 244 -9.60 2.84 -33.39
C ALA A 244 -8.53 3.11 -34.47
N PRO A 245 -8.60 4.20 -35.28
CA PRO A 245 -7.53 4.55 -36.23
C PRO A 245 -6.20 4.93 -35.58
N LEU A 246 -6.19 5.28 -34.27
CA LEU A 246 -4.98 5.62 -33.50
C LEU A 246 -4.33 4.41 -32.84
N ALA A 247 -4.98 3.25 -32.89
CA ALA A 247 -4.48 2.02 -32.28
C ALA A 247 -3.47 1.33 -33.20
N GLU A 248 -2.43 0.75 -32.62
CA GLU A 248 -1.46 -0.11 -33.34
C GLU A 248 -2.17 -1.34 -33.93
N LEU A 249 -2.94 -2.07 -33.11
CA LEU A 249 -3.84 -3.15 -33.50
C LEU A 249 -5.29 -2.71 -33.31
N PRO A 250 -6.25 -3.26 -34.08
CA PRO A 250 -7.65 -2.89 -33.94
C PRO A 250 -8.15 -3.06 -32.48
N HIS A 251 -8.63 -1.97 -31.89
CA HIS A 251 -9.09 -1.90 -30.50
C HIS A 251 -8.06 -2.40 -29.46
N GLY A 252 -6.77 -2.37 -29.81
CA GLY A 252 -5.67 -2.72 -28.92
C GLY A 252 -5.46 -1.70 -27.79
N TYR A 253 -4.35 -1.84 -27.09
CA TYR A 253 -4.01 -0.94 -25.98
C TYR A 253 -2.75 -0.08 -26.23
N VAL A 254 -2.07 -0.27 -27.39
CA VAL A 254 -0.90 0.50 -27.81
C VAL A 254 -1.31 1.49 -28.90
N MET A 255 -0.88 2.73 -28.75
CA MET A 255 -1.06 3.78 -29.75
C MET A 255 -0.18 3.52 -30.99
N ASP A 256 -0.67 3.84 -32.18
CA ASP A 256 0.13 3.87 -33.40
C ASP A 256 1.14 5.04 -33.33
N ALA A 257 2.40 4.73 -33.00
CA ALA A 257 3.48 5.69 -32.87
C ALA A 257 3.82 6.40 -34.19
N SER A 258 3.47 5.81 -35.33
CA SER A 258 3.73 6.35 -36.68
C SER A 258 2.66 7.32 -37.17
N ASN A 259 1.47 7.33 -36.52
CA ASN A 259 0.33 8.16 -36.91
C ASN A 259 0.42 9.56 -36.32
N PRO A 260 0.49 10.63 -37.16
CA PRO A 260 0.50 12.01 -36.65
C PRO A 260 -0.75 12.40 -35.86
N GLN A 261 -1.90 11.75 -36.10
CA GLN A 261 -3.14 12.04 -35.39
C GLN A 261 -3.08 11.61 -33.92
N THR A 262 -2.22 10.66 -33.57
CA THR A 262 -1.95 10.26 -32.19
C THR A 262 -1.46 11.46 -31.38
N GLN A 263 -0.52 12.24 -31.94
CA GLN A 263 -0.03 13.48 -31.31
C GLN A 263 -1.14 14.53 -31.20
N THR A 264 -1.97 14.68 -32.25
CA THR A 264 -3.11 15.62 -32.25
C THR A 264 -4.11 15.32 -31.15
N TYR A 265 -4.28 14.03 -30.79
CA TYR A 265 -5.12 13.62 -29.67
C TYR A 265 -4.47 13.89 -28.31
N LEU A 266 -3.21 13.50 -28.14
CA LEU A 266 -2.50 13.56 -26.84
C LEU A 266 -2.13 14.97 -26.41
N GLU A 267 -1.72 15.84 -27.34
CA GLU A 267 -1.21 17.16 -27.00
C GLU A 267 -2.19 18.03 -26.18
N PRO A 268 -3.48 18.15 -26.54
CA PRO A 268 -4.44 18.90 -25.73
C PRO A 268 -4.72 18.27 -24.36
N LEU A 269 -4.68 16.94 -24.23
CA LEU A 269 -4.83 16.23 -22.97
C LEU A 269 -3.69 16.60 -22.01
N VAL A 270 -2.44 16.39 -22.42
CA VAL A 270 -1.24 16.71 -21.65
C VAL A 270 -1.17 18.20 -21.30
N ARG A 271 -1.51 19.11 -22.26
CA ARG A 271 -1.58 20.57 -21.98
C ARG A 271 -2.66 20.90 -20.94
N GLY A 272 -3.79 20.22 -21.00
CA GLY A 272 -4.90 20.39 -20.05
C GLY A 272 -4.47 20.06 -18.63
N GLU A 273 -3.80 18.92 -18.46
CA GLU A 273 -3.29 18.46 -17.17
C GLU A 273 -2.16 19.36 -16.64
N LEU A 274 -1.17 19.71 -17.46
CA LEU A 274 -0.12 20.66 -17.10
C LEU A 274 -0.71 22.00 -16.64
N LYS A 275 -1.71 22.53 -17.37
CA LYS A 275 -2.39 23.76 -16.99
C LYS A 275 -3.18 23.62 -15.68
N ALA A 276 -3.79 22.46 -15.45
CA ALA A 276 -4.54 22.19 -14.22
C ALA A 276 -3.59 22.11 -13.02
N VAL A 277 -2.55 21.29 -13.11
CA VAL A 277 -1.56 21.10 -12.05
C VAL A 277 -0.73 22.36 -11.81
N GLY A 278 -0.44 23.14 -12.87
CA GLY A 278 0.41 24.31 -12.81
C GLY A 278 1.87 23.92 -12.65
N ARG A 279 2.60 24.59 -11.74
CA ARG A 279 4.02 24.29 -11.55
C ARG A 279 4.23 22.89 -10.95
N THR A 280 4.85 22.00 -11.74
CA THR A 280 5.31 20.67 -11.32
C THR A 280 6.73 20.43 -11.82
N PRO A 281 7.60 19.74 -11.07
CA PRO A 281 8.96 19.44 -11.51
C PRO A 281 9.02 18.43 -12.65
N PHE A 282 8.04 17.53 -12.70
CA PHE A 282 8.01 16.40 -13.62
C PHE A 282 6.60 16.16 -14.19
N PHE A 283 6.56 15.48 -15.31
CA PHE A 283 5.37 14.89 -15.90
C PHE A 283 5.75 13.51 -16.45
N HIS A 284 5.13 12.47 -15.94
CA HIS A 284 5.37 11.11 -16.39
C HIS A 284 4.43 10.77 -17.54
N ILE A 285 4.99 10.37 -18.69
CA ILE A 285 4.22 10.04 -19.89
C ILE A 285 3.96 8.54 -20.08
N GLY A 286 4.30 7.71 -19.07
CA GLY A 286 4.20 6.26 -19.15
C GLY A 286 5.22 5.69 -20.12
N ALA A 287 4.73 5.18 -21.24
CA ALA A 287 5.48 4.59 -22.35
C ALA A 287 6.10 3.21 -22.03
N ASP A 288 5.61 2.54 -21.01
CA ASP A 288 5.91 1.16 -20.66
C ASP A 288 5.12 0.16 -21.54
N GLU A 289 5.62 -1.05 -21.61
CA GLU A 289 4.99 -2.22 -22.24
C GLU A 289 4.41 -2.01 -23.65
N PRO A 290 5.08 -1.29 -24.59
CA PRO A 290 4.60 -1.13 -25.95
C PRO A 290 4.85 -2.38 -26.79
N VAL A 291 4.36 -3.55 -26.30
CA VAL A 291 4.68 -4.88 -26.86
C VAL A 291 4.12 -5.12 -28.26
N ASP A 292 3.12 -4.33 -28.68
CA ASP A 292 2.54 -4.41 -30.02
C ASP A 292 3.19 -3.47 -31.04
N LEU A 293 4.14 -2.63 -30.61
CA LEU A 293 4.86 -1.75 -31.53
C LEU A 293 5.47 -2.50 -32.72
N GLY A 294 5.09 -2.13 -33.92
CA GLY A 294 5.53 -2.76 -35.16
C GLY A 294 4.77 -4.03 -35.56
N ARG A 295 3.71 -4.39 -34.81
CA ARG A 295 2.89 -5.55 -35.15
C ARG A 295 1.68 -5.23 -36.03
N GLY A 296 1.33 -3.95 -36.15
CA GLY A 296 0.17 -3.49 -36.87
C GLY A 296 0.47 -2.29 -37.75
N ARG A 297 -0.15 -1.14 -37.45
CA ARG A 297 -0.09 0.06 -38.30
C ARG A 297 1.30 0.67 -38.40
N SER A 298 2.10 0.64 -37.34
CA SER A 298 3.46 1.14 -37.34
C SER A 298 4.49 0.18 -37.97
N GLN A 299 4.08 -1.03 -38.36
CA GLN A 299 4.98 -2.04 -38.96
C GLN A 299 5.83 -1.50 -40.10
N PRO A 300 5.31 -0.70 -41.08
CA PRO A 300 6.15 -0.15 -42.15
C PRO A 300 7.21 0.83 -41.65
N ALA A 301 6.91 1.62 -40.61
CA ALA A 301 7.85 2.53 -39.99
C ALA A 301 8.93 1.76 -39.21
N VAL A 302 8.54 0.75 -38.44
CA VAL A 302 9.48 -0.11 -37.69
C VAL A 302 10.38 -0.90 -38.66
N ALA A 303 9.84 -1.40 -39.76
CA ALA A 303 10.64 -2.11 -40.78
C ALA A 303 11.68 -1.20 -41.46
N ARG A 304 11.39 0.09 -41.62
CA ARG A 304 12.29 1.07 -42.25
C ARG A 304 13.33 1.61 -41.25
N ASP A 305 12.90 2.00 -40.04
CA ASP A 305 13.68 2.82 -39.12
C ASP A 305 14.14 2.04 -37.87
N GLY A 306 13.56 0.90 -37.61
CA GLY A 306 13.71 0.12 -36.36
C GLY A 306 12.79 0.57 -35.23
N ALA A 307 12.42 -0.36 -34.35
CA ALA A 307 11.54 -0.07 -33.21
C ALA A 307 12.09 1.03 -32.25
N PRO A 308 13.40 1.05 -31.91
CA PRO A 308 13.97 2.12 -31.09
C PRO A 308 13.79 3.51 -31.69
N ALA A 309 13.95 3.66 -32.99
CA ALA A 309 13.81 4.96 -33.66
C ALA A 309 12.32 5.41 -33.66
N VAL A 310 11.40 4.51 -33.92
CA VAL A 310 9.95 4.81 -33.89
C VAL A 310 9.50 5.18 -32.48
N PHE A 311 9.92 4.43 -31.45
CA PHE A 311 9.66 4.73 -30.04
C PHE A 311 10.23 6.09 -29.64
N SER A 312 11.52 6.33 -29.95
CA SER A 312 12.20 7.58 -29.59
C SER A 312 11.57 8.79 -30.28
N ALA A 313 11.19 8.66 -31.56
CA ALA A 313 10.48 9.71 -32.29
C ALA A 313 9.12 10.03 -31.64
N TYR A 314 8.42 9.02 -31.13
CA TYR A 314 7.18 9.20 -30.41
C TYR A 314 7.39 10.00 -29.11
N VAL A 315 8.30 9.56 -28.24
CA VAL A 315 8.65 10.25 -26.99
C VAL A 315 9.08 11.70 -27.27
N ASN A 316 9.95 11.89 -28.27
CA ASN A 316 10.51 13.19 -28.61
C ASN A 316 9.47 14.24 -29.06
N ARG A 317 8.28 13.80 -29.53
CA ARG A 317 7.19 14.74 -29.88
C ARG A 317 6.55 15.37 -28.62
N LEU A 318 6.53 14.65 -27.47
CA LEU A 318 5.94 15.13 -26.23
C LEU A 318 6.90 16.01 -25.41
N VAL A 319 8.22 15.78 -25.52
CA VAL A 319 9.25 16.48 -24.72
C VAL A 319 9.17 18.00 -24.82
N PRO A 320 9.08 18.64 -26.02
CA PRO A 320 8.99 20.10 -26.12
C PRO A 320 7.72 20.67 -25.46
N LEU A 321 6.62 19.91 -25.50
CA LEU A 321 5.36 20.27 -24.86
C LEU A 321 5.52 20.37 -23.35
N LEU A 322 6.13 19.35 -22.74
CA LEU A 322 6.39 19.29 -21.31
C LEU A 322 7.35 20.37 -20.85
N ALA A 323 8.45 20.57 -21.61
CA ALA A 323 9.42 21.61 -21.33
C ALA A 323 8.80 23.03 -21.39
N ALA A 324 7.90 23.29 -22.34
CA ALA A 324 7.17 24.56 -22.42
C ALA A 324 6.23 24.76 -21.22
N GLY A 325 5.73 23.68 -20.61
CA GLY A 325 4.98 23.70 -19.36
C GLY A 325 5.85 23.78 -18.10
N GLY A 326 7.17 23.78 -18.24
CA GLY A 326 8.13 23.85 -17.14
C GLY A 326 8.36 22.51 -16.41
N ALA A 327 7.88 21.41 -16.98
CA ALA A 327 8.04 20.05 -16.43
C ALA A 327 9.11 19.27 -17.20
N ARG A 328 9.89 18.46 -16.49
CA ARG A 328 10.79 17.48 -17.11
C ARG A 328 9.99 16.21 -17.44
N PRO A 329 10.19 15.61 -18.63
CA PRO A 329 9.55 14.33 -18.95
C PRO A 329 10.13 13.21 -18.09
N MET A 330 9.25 12.28 -17.67
CA MET A 330 9.61 11.00 -17.08
C MET A 330 9.03 9.88 -17.94
N ILE A 331 9.77 8.79 -18.08
CA ILE A 331 9.32 7.56 -18.77
C ILE A 331 9.75 6.32 -17.99
N TRP A 332 8.99 5.25 -18.11
CA TRP A 332 9.38 3.93 -17.66
C TRP A 332 10.53 3.36 -18.50
N ASP A 333 11.29 2.44 -17.95
CA ASP A 333 12.55 1.99 -18.56
C ASP A 333 12.51 0.63 -19.30
N ASP A 334 11.40 -0.10 -19.30
CA ASP A 334 11.33 -1.45 -19.87
C ASP A 334 11.69 -1.51 -21.37
N ALA A 335 11.23 -0.53 -22.16
CA ALA A 335 11.64 -0.39 -23.56
C ALA A 335 13.14 -0.15 -23.69
N ILE A 336 13.73 0.66 -22.79
CA ILE A 336 15.16 0.96 -22.73
C ILE A 336 15.96 -0.28 -22.30
N GLN A 337 15.46 -1.05 -21.35
CA GLN A 337 16.11 -2.29 -20.92
C GLN A 337 16.17 -3.33 -22.05
N ARG A 338 15.12 -3.40 -22.86
CA ARG A 338 15.10 -4.25 -24.09
C ARG A 338 16.03 -3.71 -25.17
N ASP A 339 16.01 -2.40 -25.39
CA ASP A 339 16.79 -1.76 -26.47
C ASP A 339 17.48 -0.48 -25.99
N PRO A 340 18.72 -0.57 -25.49
CA PRO A 340 19.48 0.56 -24.97
C PRO A 340 19.79 1.65 -26.01
N GLN A 341 19.62 1.39 -27.32
CA GLN A 341 19.82 2.40 -28.36
C GLN A 341 18.86 3.59 -28.18
N ILE A 342 17.70 3.39 -27.54
CA ILE A 342 16.75 4.46 -27.21
C ILE A 342 17.46 5.61 -26.45
N LEU A 343 18.38 5.30 -25.54
CA LEU A 343 19.14 6.30 -24.78
C LEU A 343 20.01 7.21 -25.63
N THR A 344 20.34 6.82 -26.87
CA THR A 344 21.08 7.68 -27.81
C THR A 344 20.18 8.60 -28.63
N GLN A 345 18.85 8.41 -28.55
CA GLN A 345 17.87 9.03 -29.43
C GLN A 345 16.86 9.94 -28.71
N ILE A 346 16.80 9.86 -27.37
CA ILE A 346 15.94 10.73 -26.56
C ILE A 346 16.74 11.83 -25.87
N PRO A 347 16.11 12.99 -25.51
CA PRO A 347 16.81 14.09 -24.85
C PRO A 347 17.26 13.70 -23.43
N ARG A 348 18.46 14.13 -23.06
CA ARG A 348 19.01 13.89 -21.70
C ARG A 348 18.27 14.62 -20.58
N SER A 349 17.37 15.53 -20.90
CA SER A 349 16.46 16.14 -19.94
C SER A 349 15.37 15.16 -19.44
N THR A 350 15.17 14.03 -20.14
CA THR A 350 14.24 12.97 -19.75
C THR A 350 14.79 12.25 -18.53
N VAL A 351 13.95 12.08 -17.51
CA VAL A 351 14.24 11.27 -16.33
C VAL A 351 13.74 9.84 -16.60
N ILE A 352 14.60 8.87 -16.40
CA ILE A 352 14.24 7.47 -16.56
C ILE A 352 13.78 6.92 -15.19
N VAL A 353 12.59 6.37 -15.14
CA VAL A 353 12.06 5.68 -13.96
C VAL A 353 12.31 4.20 -14.14
N ALA A 354 13.33 3.72 -13.45
CA ALA A 354 13.77 2.33 -13.53
C ALA A 354 12.93 1.49 -12.56
N PHE A 355 12.06 0.60 -13.06
CA PHE A 355 11.17 -0.18 -12.23
C PHE A 355 11.53 -1.66 -12.19
N HIS A 356 11.44 -2.24 -11.01
CA HIS A 356 11.58 -3.68 -10.79
C HIS A 356 10.92 -4.05 -9.47
N TYR A 357 10.07 -5.06 -9.44
CA TYR A 357 9.23 -5.36 -8.28
C TYR A 357 9.59 -6.65 -7.54
N GLY A 358 10.47 -7.45 -8.11
CA GLY A 358 10.99 -8.65 -7.45
C GLY A 358 12.23 -8.38 -6.61
N PRO A 359 12.53 -9.23 -5.62
CA PRO A 359 13.76 -9.13 -4.85
C PRO A 359 14.95 -9.57 -5.69
N GLU A 360 16.01 -8.79 -5.69
CA GLU A 360 17.27 -9.09 -6.34
C GLU A 360 18.45 -8.97 -5.38
N ARG A 361 19.55 -9.66 -5.69
CA ARG A 361 20.78 -9.54 -4.91
C ARG A 361 21.44 -8.16 -5.07
N SER A 362 21.28 -7.55 -6.23
CA SER A 362 21.75 -6.21 -6.54
C SER A 362 21.10 -5.66 -7.80
N PHE A 363 20.74 -4.39 -7.74
CA PHE A 363 20.23 -3.59 -8.88
C PHE A 363 21.32 -2.70 -9.50
N ALA A 364 22.57 -2.76 -9.00
CA ALA A 364 23.65 -1.88 -9.45
C ALA A 364 23.88 -1.96 -10.97
N GLY A 365 23.84 -3.16 -11.56
CA GLY A 365 23.99 -3.33 -13.01
C GLY A 365 22.81 -2.77 -13.81
N TYR A 366 21.62 -2.85 -13.25
CA TYR A 366 20.38 -2.31 -13.82
C TYR A 366 20.45 -0.77 -13.88
N ILE A 367 20.79 -0.15 -12.75
CA ILE A 367 20.95 1.30 -12.59
C ILE A 367 22.11 1.83 -13.46
N LYS A 368 23.24 1.12 -13.49
CA LYS A 368 24.45 1.54 -14.19
C LYS A 368 24.25 1.76 -15.69
N LYS A 369 23.44 0.96 -16.35
CA LYS A 369 23.17 1.09 -17.80
C LYS A 369 22.63 2.48 -18.17
N ILE A 370 21.72 3.01 -17.36
CA ILE A 370 21.10 4.33 -17.58
C ILE A 370 22.07 5.44 -17.17
N ALA A 371 22.78 5.27 -16.05
CA ALA A 371 23.76 6.24 -15.55
C ALA A 371 24.94 6.42 -16.52
N ASP A 372 25.51 5.33 -17.07
CA ASP A 372 26.60 5.38 -18.05
C ASP A 372 26.20 6.13 -19.34
N ALA A 373 24.93 6.07 -19.70
CA ALA A 373 24.39 6.87 -20.81
C ALA A 373 24.20 8.35 -20.45
N GLY A 374 24.43 8.75 -19.19
CA GLY A 374 24.39 10.12 -18.69
C GLY A 374 22.97 10.65 -18.46
N PHE A 375 22.01 9.78 -18.16
CA PHE A 375 20.66 10.16 -17.77
C PHE A 375 20.51 10.20 -16.25
N GLU A 376 19.74 11.16 -15.76
CA GLU A 376 19.21 11.11 -14.42
C GLU A 376 18.07 10.07 -14.35
N GLN A 377 17.99 9.36 -13.26
CA GLN A 377 17.01 8.29 -13.06
C GLN A 377 16.48 8.27 -11.64
N MET A 378 15.31 7.66 -11.47
CA MET A 378 14.76 7.27 -10.18
C MET A 378 14.66 5.75 -10.12
N VAL A 379 14.89 5.17 -8.95
CA VAL A 379 14.59 3.74 -8.71
C VAL A 379 13.14 3.61 -8.32
N SER A 380 12.45 2.64 -8.92
CA SER A 380 11.03 2.42 -8.70
C SER A 380 10.76 1.01 -8.18
N PRO A 381 10.82 0.81 -6.87
CA PRO A 381 10.32 -0.40 -6.24
C PRO A 381 8.79 -0.40 -6.21
N GLY A 382 8.19 -1.43 -5.61
CA GLY A 382 6.75 -1.53 -5.54
C GLY A 382 6.24 -2.15 -4.25
N ALA A 383 5.08 -1.69 -3.81
CA ALA A 383 4.39 -2.13 -2.60
C ALA A 383 3.94 -3.60 -2.64
N ASN A 384 4.03 -4.27 -3.78
CA ASN A 384 3.62 -5.64 -4.00
C ASN A 384 2.21 -5.95 -3.46
N ASN A 385 1.28 -5.01 -3.68
CA ASN A 385 -0.11 -5.07 -3.23
C ASN A 385 -1.07 -5.60 -4.31
N TRP A 386 -0.67 -5.57 -5.59
CA TRP A 386 -1.49 -6.02 -6.71
C TRP A 386 -1.72 -7.54 -6.67
N ASN A 387 -2.95 -7.95 -6.98
CA ASN A 387 -3.40 -9.33 -6.90
C ASN A 387 -3.33 -9.97 -5.50
N GLU A 388 -3.22 -9.14 -4.45
CA GLU A 388 -3.08 -9.61 -3.08
C GLU A 388 -4.22 -9.14 -2.17
N ILE A 389 -4.60 -9.98 -1.20
CA ILE A 389 -5.56 -9.60 -0.15
C ILE A 389 -4.97 -8.51 0.75
N TYR A 390 -3.68 -8.64 1.08
CA TYR A 390 -2.85 -7.69 1.79
C TYR A 390 -1.45 -7.73 1.16
N PRO A 391 -0.71 -6.64 1.07
CA PRO A 391 0.58 -6.60 0.37
C PRO A 391 1.53 -7.73 0.77
N ASP A 392 2.27 -8.27 -0.20
CA ASP A 392 3.36 -9.22 0.06
C ASP A 392 4.57 -8.47 0.65
N LEU A 393 4.47 -8.15 1.95
CA LEU A 393 5.46 -7.34 2.66
C LEU A 393 6.86 -7.94 2.64
N GLU A 394 7.00 -9.26 2.56
CA GLU A 394 8.32 -9.89 2.46
C GLU A 394 8.99 -9.55 1.14
N THR A 395 8.25 -9.66 0.04
CA THR A 395 8.73 -9.29 -1.29
C THR A 395 8.93 -7.79 -1.42
N ALA A 396 7.99 -6.98 -0.93
CA ALA A 396 8.08 -5.51 -0.96
C ALA A 396 9.33 -5.02 -0.23
N PHE A 397 9.52 -5.36 1.05
CA PHE A 397 10.66 -4.89 1.83
C PHE A 397 12.00 -5.37 1.28
N ALA A 398 12.08 -6.60 0.78
CA ALA A 398 13.31 -7.10 0.15
C ALA A 398 13.66 -6.35 -1.14
N ASN A 399 12.65 -6.03 -1.96
CA ASN A 399 12.81 -5.25 -3.18
C ASN A 399 13.18 -3.78 -2.86
N GLU A 400 12.36 -3.11 -2.06
CA GLU A 400 12.52 -1.71 -1.66
C GLU A 400 13.89 -1.45 -1.04
N SER A 401 14.26 -2.22 0.02
CA SER A 401 15.55 -2.04 0.70
C SER A 401 16.72 -2.15 -0.24
N ARG A 402 16.72 -3.13 -1.12
CA ARG A 402 17.86 -3.35 -2.01
C ARG A 402 17.92 -2.34 -3.13
N PHE A 403 16.77 -2.06 -3.76
CA PHE A 403 16.74 -1.13 -4.89
C PHE A 403 17.07 0.30 -4.46
N ILE A 404 16.52 0.75 -3.33
CA ILE A 404 16.80 2.08 -2.78
C ILE A 404 18.27 2.18 -2.32
N ALA A 405 18.83 1.13 -1.67
CA ALA A 405 20.23 1.14 -1.25
C ALA A 405 21.20 1.25 -2.44
N ASP A 406 20.97 0.47 -3.51
CA ASP A 406 21.78 0.55 -4.73
C ASP A 406 21.55 1.89 -5.46
N GLY A 407 20.34 2.45 -5.40
CA GLY A 407 20.01 3.78 -5.88
C GLY A 407 20.76 4.90 -5.14
N LYS A 408 20.79 4.85 -3.81
CA LYS A 408 21.58 5.77 -2.97
C LYS A 408 23.07 5.71 -3.32
N ALA A 409 23.62 4.50 -3.46
CA ALA A 409 25.02 4.30 -3.84
C ALA A 409 25.36 4.83 -5.23
N ALA A 410 24.39 4.83 -6.15
CA ALA A 410 24.52 5.36 -7.50
C ALA A 410 24.12 6.85 -7.63
N HIS A 411 23.77 7.51 -6.53
CA HIS A 411 23.33 8.91 -6.49
C HIS A 411 22.17 9.21 -7.46
N VAL A 412 21.16 8.31 -7.51
CA VAL A 412 19.96 8.53 -8.31
C VAL A 412 19.18 9.75 -7.82
N LEU A 413 18.32 10.30 -8.68
CA LEU A 413 17.56 11.51 -8.40
C LEU A 413 16.55 11.33 -7.25
N GLY A 414 16.03 10.11 -7.08
CA GLY A 414 15.05 9.80 -6.06
C GLY A 414 14.54 8.37 -6.13
N MET A 415 13.56 8.11 -5.28
CA MET A 415 12.74 6.92 -5.24
C MET A 415 11.33 7.24 -5.75
N PHE A 416 10.74 6.33 -6.50
CA PHE A 416 9.39 6.40 -7.06
C PHE A 416 8.66 5.10 -6.72
N GLU A 417 8.04 5.05 -5.54
CA GLU A 417 7.32 3.87 -5.05
C GLU A 417 5.99 3.70 -5.77
N THR A 418 5.64 2.48 -6.19
CA THR A 418 4.41 2.19 -6.91
C THR A 418 3.44 1.34 -6.12
N VAL A 419 2.16 1.71 -6.18
CA VAL A 419 1.01 1.00 -5.60
C VAL A 419 0.05 0.67 -6.74
N TRP A 420 0.10 -0.58 -7.26
CA TRP A 420 -0.70 -1.01 -8.41
C TRP A 420 -2.01 -1.67 -8.00
N HIS A 421 -3.01 -1.57 -8.87
CA HIS A 421 -4.34 -2.16 -8.69
C HIS A 421 -4.75 -3.04 -9.88
N ASP A 422 -3.87 -3.92 -10.35
CA ASP A 422 -4.03 -4.71 -11.57
C ASP A 422 -5.30 -5.56 -11.60
N ASP A 423 -5.68 -6.17 -10.48
CA ASP A 423 -6.90 -6.98 -10.34
C ASP A 423 -8.16 -6.19 -9.94
N GLY A 424 -7.99 -4.91 -9.65
CA GLY A 424 -9.05 -4.00 -9.25
C GLY A 424 -9.58 -4.15 -7.83
N GLU A 425 -8.92 -4.98 -6.98
CA GLU A 425 -9.43 -5.32 -5.64
C GLU A 425 -8.63 -4.75 -4.48
N SER A 426 -7.36 -4.42 -4.70
CA SER A 426 -6.50 -3.91 -3.63
C SER A 426 -7.01 -2.57 -3.11
N LEU A 427 -6.92 -2.35 -1.79
CA LEU A 427 -7.33 -1.11 -1.14
C LEU A 427 -6.10 -0.26 -0.77
N TYR A 428 -6.19 1.07 -0.92
CA TYR A 428 -5.09 2.00 -0.57
C TYR A 428 -4.72 1.92 0.91
N GLU A 429 -5.71 1.72 1.78
CA GLU A 429 -5.48 1.58 3.24
C GLU A 429 -4.60 0.38 3.60
N ALA A 430 -4.48 -0.62 2.74
CA ALA A 430 -3.55 -1.74 2.94
C ALA A 430 -2.09 -1.40 2.59
N SER A 431 -1.85 -0.37 1.76
CA SER A 431 -0.52 -0.05 1.21
C SER A 431 0.33 0.90 2.07
N TRP A 432 -0.13 1.28 3.27
CA TRP A 432 0.57 2.27 4.09
C TRP A 432 1.96 1.81 4.54
N GLU A 433 2.07 0.57 5.03
CA GLU A 433 3.33 0.08 5.58
C GLU A 433 4.43 0.02 4.52
N PRO A 434 4.26 -0.60 3.33
CA PRO A 434 5.30 -0.59 2.30
C PRO A 434 5.59 0.82 1.78
N ALA A 435 4.60 1.65 1.49
CA ALA A 435 4.84 3.01 1.01
C ALA A 435 5.64 3.87 2.00
N ILE A 436 5.38 3.72 3.30
CA ILE A 436 6.12 4.46 4.35
C ILE A 436 7.49 3.82 4.58
N PHE A 437 7.66 2.50 4.41
CA PHE A 437 8.96 1.84 4.47
C PHE A 437 9.89 2.37 3.37
N ALA A 438 9.42 2.40 2.13
CA ALA A 438 10.19 2.95 1.00
C ALA A 438 10.56 4.42 1.23
N ALA A 439 9.62 5.24 1.72
CA ALA A 439 9.87 6.64 2.04
C ALA A 439 10.91 6.79 3.17
N ALA A 440 10.85 5.95 4.21
CA ALA A 440 11.81 5.96 5.31
C ALA A 440 13.21 5.53 4.85
N ASP A 441 13.29 4.49 4.01
CA ASP A 441 14.59 4.05 3.47
C ASP A 441 15.18 5.10 2.51
N ALA A 442 14.37 5.74 1.69
CA ALA A 442 14.81 6.84 0.83
C ALA A 442 15.24 8.10 1.61
N TRP A 443 14.68 8.33 2.81
CA TRP A 443 15.07 9.42 3.69
C TRP A 443 16.41 9.16 4.39
N GLN A 444 16.58 7.96 4.97
CA GLN A 444 17.74 7.61 5.78
C GLN A 444 18.98 7.32 4.94
N GLN A 445 20.18 7.65 5.46
CA GLN A 445 21.46 7.24 4.83
C GLN A 445 21.68 5.73 4.97
N SER A 446 21.44 5.20 6.18
CA SER A 446 21.48 3.76 6.45
C SER A 446 20.22 3.08 5.93
N ALA A 447 20.31 1.81 5.55
CA ALA A 447 19.15 1.02 5.21
C ALA A 447 18.23 0.85 6.43
N VAL A 448 16.93 0.85 6.20
CA VAL A 448 15.91 0.51 7.20
C VAL A 448 15.94 -1.00 7.42
N ASP A 449 15.91 -1.43 8.68
CA ASP A 449 15.83 -2.85 9.02
C ASP A 449 14.37 -3.32 9.02
N PRO A 450 13.97 -4.18 8.07
CA PRO A 450 12.60 -4.70 7.99
C PRO A 450 12.12 -5.39 9.27
N ALA A 451 13.03 -6.02 10.02
CA ALA A 451 12.69 -6.78 11.23
C ALA A 451 12.22 -5.87 12.39
N THR A 452 12.66 -4.61 12.40
CA THR A 452 12.31 -3.64 13.45
C THR A 452 11.34 -2.57 12.96
N PHE A 453 11.13 -2.48 11.65
CA PHE A 453 10.35 -1.41 11.04
C PHE A 453 8.87 -1.46 11.43
N SER A 454 8.22 -2.63 11.40
CA SER A 454 6.78 -2.74 11.71
C SER A 454 6.44 -2.22 13.11
N LEU A 455 7.34 -2.37 14.10
CA LEU A 455 7.14 -1.78 15.43
C LEU A 455 7.26 -0.25 15.41
N ALA A 456 8.27 0.27 14.72
CA ALA A 456 8.46 1.71 14.57
C ALA A 456 7.30 2.34 13.80
N PHE A 457 6.88 1.71 12.71
CA PHE A 457 5.71 2.08 11.92
C PHE A 457 4.44 2.10 12.77
N ALA A 458 4.17 1.02 13.51
CA ALA A 458 2.98 0.94 14.35
C ALA A 458 2.94 2.06 15.41
N HIS A 459 4.07 2.42 16.01
CA HIS A 459 4.17 3.57 16.91
C HIS A 459 3.87 4.90 16.20
N ALA A 460 4.49 5.10 15.05
CA ALA A 460 4.32 6.33 14.30
C ALA A 460 2.94 6.44 13.66
N PHE A 461 2.38 5.36 13.18
CA PHE A 461 1.16 5.33 12.39
C PHE A 461 -0.10 5.16 13.25
N PHE A 462 -0.17 4.15 14.11
CA PHE A 462 -1.36 3.86 14.94
C PHE A 462 -1.35 4.60 16.29
N GLY A 463 -0.17 4.92 16.81
CA GLY A 463 0.00 5.66 18.07
C GLY A 463 -0.08 4.77 19.30
N ALA A 464 -1.28 4.34 19.68
CA ALA A 464 -1.50 3.49 20.86
C ALA A 464 -1.45 2.01 20.50
N ASP A 465 -1.14 1.15 21.48
CA ASP A 465 -1.07 -0.33 21.36
C ASP A 465 -0.16 -0.84 20.23
N ALA A 466 0.84 -0.04 19.90
CA ALA A 466 1.75 -0.29 18.79
C ALA A 466 2.40 -1.69 18.79
N PRO A 467 2.81 -2.28 19.91
CA PRO A 467 3.39 -3.63 19.90
C PRO A 467 2.40 -4.70 19.39
N ARG A 468 1.10 -4.54 19.65
CA ARG A 468 0.08 -5.47 19.14
C ARG A 468 -0.19 -5.26 17.66
N TYR A 469 -0.33 -4.01 17.20
CA TYR A 469 -0.45 -3.73 15.78
C TYR A 469 0.76 -4.21 14.98
N ALA A 470 1.98 -4.07 15.51
CA ALA A 470 3.17 -4.63 14.90
C ALA A 470 3.13 -6.17 14.80
N GLN A 471 2.62 -6.84 15.84
CA GLN A 471 2.40 -8.29 15.79
C GLN A 471 1.34 -8.69 14.76
N ASP A 472 0.29 -7.90 14.59
CA ASP A 472 -0.75 -8.18 13.61
C ASP A 472 -0.22 -8.02 12.17
N LEU A 473 0.57 -6.98 11.91
CA LEU A 473 1.28 -6.80 10.63
C LEU A 473 2.21 -7.98 10.33
N GLU A 474 2.95 -8.44 11.34
CA GLU A 474 3.83 -9.60 11.23
C GLU A 474 3.05 -10.89 10.93
N ARG A 475 1.86 -11.08 11.54
CA ARG A 475 0.99 -12.22 11.22
C ARG A 475 0.46 -12.16 9.80
N LEU A 476 -0.01 -10.99 9.34
CA LEU A 476 -0.45 -10.82 7.95
C LEU A 476 0.67 -11.14 6.96
N ARG A 477 1.90 -10.69 7.24
CA ARG A 477 3.11 -11.05 6.48
C ARG A 477 3.35 -12.57 6.49
N SER A 478 3.30 -13.20 7.67
CA SER A 478 3.47 -14.65 7.82
C SER A 478 2.42 -15.44 7.05
N ILE A 479 1.15 -15.03 7.09
CA ILE A 479 0.07 -15.66 6.33
C ILE A 479 0.40 -15.65 4.84
N ARG A 480 0.78 -14.48 4.29
CA ARG A 480 1.09 -14.37 2.85
C ARG A 480 2.27 -15.27 2.47
N THR A 481 3.30 -15.32 3.30
CA THR A 481 4.45 -16.21 3.08
C THR A 481 4.04 -17.67 3.08
N ARG A 482 3.15 -18.11 3.97
CA ARG A 482 2.61 -19.49 4.01
C ARG A 482 1.75 -19.84 2.80
N LEU A 483 1.04 -18.84 2.22
CA LEU A 483 0.20 -19.02 1.04
C LEU A 483 0.99 -19.10 -0.27
N LYS A 484 2.29 -18.80 -0.26
CA LYS A 484 3.13 -18.96 -1.46
C LYS A 484 3.25 -20.43 -1.81
N THR A 485 2.47 -20.84 -2.81
CA THR A 485 2.58 -22.15 -3.44
C THR A 485 3.54 -22.05 -4.62
N ASP A 486 4.12 -23.16 -5.09
CA ASP A 486 4.90 -23.14 -6.31
C ASP A 486 3.94 -23.34 -7.52
N PRO A 487 3.86 -22.36 -8.44
CA PRO A 487 4.72 -21.22 -8.73
C PRO A 487 4.40 -19.90 -7.99
N GLY A 488 3.70 -19.89 -6.86
CA GLY A 488 3.48 -18.69 -6.07
C GLY A 488 2.23 -17.92 -6.47
N ASP A 489 1.06 -18.57 -6.39
CA ASP A 489 -0.22 -17.93 -6.70
C ASP A 489 -0.46 -16.70 -5.81
N PRO A 490 -0.93 -15.57 -6.37
CA PRO A 490 -1.40 -14.44 -5.59
C PRO A 490 -2.55 -14.82 -4.66
N SER A 491 -2.65 -14.16 -3.50
CA SER A 491 -3.67 -14.51 -2.51
C SER A 491 -5.10 -14.22 -2.98
N ASN A 492 -5.33 -13.21 -3.82
CA ASN A 492 -6.63 -12.97 -4.43
C ASN A 492 -7.04 -14.08 -5.39
N TYR A 493 -6.09 -14.62 -6.16
CA TYR A 493 -6.37 -15.78 -7.01
C TYR A 493 -6.81 -16.99 -6.19
N LEU A 494 -6.10 -17.29 -5.10
CA LEU A 494 -6.46 -18.39 -4.20
C LEU A 494 -7.80 -18.14 -3.50
N PHE A 495 -8.09 -16.89 -3.13
CA PHE A 495 -9.38 -16.52 -2.53
C PHE A 495 -10.56 -16.79 -3.46
N TRP A 496 -10.42 -16.57 -4.76
CA TRP A 496 -11.49 -16.79 -5.74
C TRP A 496 -11.48 -18.19 -6.35
N ALA A 497 -10.44 -18.98 -6.12
CA ALA A 497 -10.36 -20.34 -6.65
C ALA A 497 -11.51 -21.22 -6.13
N ASP A 498 -11.98 -22.15 -6.96
CA ASP A 498 -13.06 -23.07 -6.56
C ASP A 498 -12.57 -24.09 -5.51
N PRO A 499 -13.08 -24.05 -4.26
CA PRO A 499 -12.65 -24.96 -3.21
C PRO A 499 -13.08 -26.41 -3.44
N PHE A 500 -14.03 -26.64 -4.35
CA PHE A 500 -14.53 -27.96 -4.71
C PHE A 500 -13.80 -28.56 -5.91
N ASP A 501 -12.97 -27.79 -6.60
CA ASP A 501 -12.05 -28.33 -7.62
C ASP A 501 -11.05 -29.28 -6.96
N ALA A 502 -11.04 -30.54 -7.44
CA ALA A 502 -10.24 -31.58 -6.82
C ALA A 502 -8.72 -31.33 -6.96
N ALA A 503 -8.28 -30.80 -8.11
CA ALA A 503 -6.86 -30.56 -8.38
C ALA A 503 -6.34 -29.35 -7.58
N ILE A 504 -7.07 -28.23 -7.63
CA ILE A 504 -6.73 -27.02 -6.86
C ILE A 504 -6.75 -27.33 -5.37
N GLY A 505 -7.82 -27.96 -4.86
CA GLY A 505 -7.95 -28.33 -3.47
C GLY A 505 -6.85 -29.27 -2.98
N ALA A 506 -6.47 -30.27 -3.78
CA ALA A 506 -5.36 -31.18 -3.43
C ALA A 506 -4.02 -30.44 -3.38
N ARG A 507 -3.75 -29.56 -4.35
CA ARG A 507 -2.53 -28.74 -4.38
C ARG A 507 -2.43 -27.84 -3.14
N VAL A 508 -3.47 -27.07 -2.87
CA VAL A 508 -3.45 -26.12 -1.74
C VAL A 508 -3.30 -26.86 -0.41
N ARG A 509 -4.05 -27.94 -0.17
CA ARG A 509 -3.92 -28.74 1.06
C ARG A 509 -2.58 -29.48 1.18
N GLY A 510 -1.92 -29.75 0.06
CA GLY A 510 -0.61 -30.39 0.04
C GLY A 510 0.56 -29.44 0.29
N THR A 511 0.37 -28.13 0.10
CA THR A 511 1.43 -27.12 0.17
C THR A 511 1.23 -26.07 1.25
N VAL A 512 -0.03 -25.83 1.70
CA VAL A 512 -0.38 -24.78 2.66
C VAL A 512 -0.87 -25.40 3.96
N ASP A 513 -0.30 -24.98 5.09
CA ASP A 513 -0.86 -25.26 6.42
C ASP A 513 -2.06 -24.32 6.67
N LEU A 514 -3.25 -24.79 6.24
CA LEU A 514 -4.50 -24.04 6.35
C LEU A 514 -4.87 -23.72 7.81
N ALA A 515 -4.51 -24.61 8.76
CA ALA A 515 -4.79 -24.37 10.17
C ALA A 515 -3.92 -23.25 10.73
N ALA A 516 -2.64 -23.21 10.37
CA ALA A 516 -1.74 -22.13 10.78
C ALA A 516 -2.16 -20.78 10.17
N VAL A 517 -2.60 -20.76 8.90
CA VAL A 517 -3.15 -19.54 8.26
C VAL A 517 -4.34 -19.02 9.07
N ARG A 518 -5.30 -19.90 9.43
CA ARG A 518 -6.47 -19.51 10.21
C ARG A 518 -6.11 -19.01 11.60
N LEU A 519 -5.22 -19.70 12.32
CA LEU A 519 -4.80 -19.28 13.66
C LEU A 519 -4.14 -17.90 13.68
N ASP A 520 -3.31 -17.60 12.68
CA ASP A 520 -2.71 -16.26 12.55
C ASP A 520 -3.79 -15.21 12.21
N ALA A 521 -4.71 -15.51 11.29
CA ALA A 521 -5.82 -14.61 10.94
C ALA A 521 -6.76 -14.37 12.13
N GLU A 522 -7.19 -15.41 12.81
CA GLU A 522 -8.04 -15.33 14.02
C GLU A 522 -7.38 -14.52 15.15
N ALA A 523 -6.05 -14.61 15.29
CA ALA A 523 -5.32 -13.81 16.27
C ALA A 523 -5.32 -12.30 15.91
N VAL A 524 -5.21 -11.94 14.62
CA VAL A 524 -5.39 -10.55 14.15
C VAL A 524 -6.82 -10.09 14.44
N LEU A 525 -7.82 -10.89 14.11
CA LEU A 525 -9.23 -10.57 14.36
C LEU A 525 -9.52 -10.36 15.84
N ALA A 526 -9.00 -11.21 16.72
CA ALA A 526 -9.17 -11.12 18.16
C ALA A 526 -8.68 -9.77 18.72
N HIS A 527 -7.70 -9.15 18.11
CA HIS A 527 -7.22 -7.82 18.48
C HIS A 527 -7.99 -6.71 17.76
N THR A 528 -7.96 -6.68 16.43
CA THR A 528 -8.43 -5.53 15.63
C THR A 528 -9.93 -5.30 15.70
N MET A 529 -10.74 -6.34 15.96
CA MET A 529 -12.19 -6.20 16.17
C MET A 529 -12.56 -5.56 17.51
N GLN A 530 -11.68 -5.60 18.49
CA GLN A 530 -11.94 -5.07 19.84
C GLN A 530 -11.27 -3.72 20.10
N HIS A 531 -10.23 -3.40 19.34
CA HIS A 531 -9.39 -2.23 19.55
C HIS A 531 -9.24 -1.43 18.27
N ALA A 532 -9.71 -0.18 18.31
CA ALA A 532 -9.46 0.79 17.25
C ALA A 532 -8.31 1.72 17.68
N PRO A 533 -7.31 1.95 16.85
CA PRO A 533 -6.23 2.88 17.19
C PRO A 533 -6.74 4.32 17.14
N PRO A 534 -6.10 5.24 17.87
CA PRO A 534 -6.48 6.66 17.85
C PRO A 534 -6.16 7.35 16.53
N LEU A 535 -5.23 6.80 15.75
CA LEU A 535 -4.81 7.27 14.43
C LEU A 535 -5.08 6.18 13.41
N HIS A 536 -5.44 6.57 12.19
CA HIS A 536 -5.59 5.66 11.04
C HIS A 536 -6.47 4.41 11.31
N ALA A 537 -7.60 4.59 12.01
CA ALA A 537 -8.50 3.49 12.37
C ALA A 537 -9.03 2.71 11.14
N ASN A 538 -9.06 3.34 9.96
CA ASN A 538 -9.53 2.65 8.76
C ASN A 538 -8.49 1.66 8.22
N ALA A 539 -7.20 1.96 8.32
CA ALA A 539 -6.15 0.99 8.03
C ALA A 539 -6.28 -0.26 8.92
N ALA A 540 -6.57 -0.07 10.22
CA ALA A 540 -6.83 -1.20 11.11
C ALA A 540 -8.11 -2.00 10.72
N ARG A 541 -9.15 -1.33 10.21
CA ARG A 541 -10.34 -2.01 9.64
C ARG A 541 -10.00 -2.81 8.38
N VAL A 542 -9.11 -2.29 7.53
CA VAL A 542 -8.64 -3.03 6.36
C VAL A 542 -7.76 -4.21 6.77
N MET A 543 -6.94 -4.10 7.83
CA MET A 543 -6.26 -5.26 8.41
C MET A 543 -7.26 -6.33 8.90
N THR A 544 -8.36 -5.91 9.55
CA THR A 544 -9.45 -6.81 9.95
C THR A 544 -10.08 -7.52 8.74
N LEU A 545 -10.39 -6.76 7.69
CA LEU A 545 -10.93 -7.30 6.44
C LEU A 545 -9.97 -8.29 5.79
N ALA A 546 -8.68 -7.96 5.74
CA ALA A 546 -7.66 -8.85 5.20
C ALA A 546 -7.57 -10.17 5.99
N ALA A 547 -7.57 -10.09 7.33
CA ALA A 547 -7.57 -11.27 8.19
C ALA A 547 -8.83 -12.14 7.98
N LEU A 548 -10.03 -11.53 7.86
CA LEU A 548 -11.26 -12.26 7.52
C LEU A 548 -11.16 -12.95 6.15
N ARG A 549 -10.62 -12.27 5.15
CA ARG A 549 -10.43 -12.86 3.82
C ARG A 549 -9.43 -14.01 3.86
N TYR A 550 -8.36 -13.92 4.64
CA TYR A 550 -7.39 -15.01 4.79
C TYR A 550 -7.95 -16.20 5.58
N ASP A 551 -8.72 -15.96 6.65
CA ASP A 551 -9.42 -17.04 7.37
C ASP A 551 -10.40 -17.76 6.44
N ALA A 552 -11.24 -17.00 5.74
CA ALA A 552 -12.19 -17.52 4.75
C ALA A 552 -11.49 -18.29 3.62
N LEU A 553 -10.37 -17.77 3.09
CA LEU A 553 -9.58 -18.48 2.07
C LEU A 553 -9.20 -19.89 2.55
N ALA A 554 -8.63 -19.99 3.74
CA ALA A 554 -8.23 -21.28 4.29
C ALA A 554 -9.44 -22.16 4.65
N ARG A 555 -10.50 -21.58 5.25
CA ARG A 555 -11.74 -22.28 5.60
C ARG A 555 -12.44 -22.87 4.37
N ARG A 556 -12.47 -22.14 3.24
CA ARG A 556 -13.07 -22.61 1.98
C ARG A 556 -12.46 -23.93 1.50
N PHE A 557 -11.13 -24.06 1.54
CA PHE A 557 -10.46 -25.31 1.16
C PHE A 557 -10.65 -26.45 2.16
N GLN A 558 -10.83 -26.12 3.45
CA GLN A 558 -11.24 -27.11 4.47
C GLN A 558 -12.68 -27.57 4.18
N ILE A 559 -13.61 -26.64 3.95
CA ILE A 559 -15.02 -26.92 3.59
C ILE A 559 -15.09 -27.86 2.36
N GLY A 560 -14.32 -27.59 1.31
CA GLY A 560 -14.31 -28.43 0.12
C GLY A 560 -13.93 -29.90 0.43
N ALA A 561 -12.93 -30.10 1.31
CA ALA A 561 -12.51 -31.41 1.75
C ALA A 561 -13.52 -32.09 2.68
N GLU A 562 -14.04 -31.36 3.66
CA GLU A 562 -15.02 -31.84 4.63
C GLU A 562 -16.32 -32.25 3.94
N ALA A 563 -16.86 -31.40 3.06
CA ALA A 563 -18.08 -31.70 2.30
C ALA A 563 -17.92 -32.98 1.46
N ARG A 564 -16.78 -33.15 0.80
CA ARG A 564 -16.47 -34.37 0.07
C ARG A 564 -16.41 -35.57 0.99
N SER A 565 -15.72 -35.48 2.11
CA SER A 565 -15.58 -36.59 3.08
C SER A 565 -16.93 -37.04 3.64
N TYR A 566 -17.79 -36.10 4.03
CA TYR A 566 -19.14 -36.41 4.52
C TYR A 566 -20.03 -37.02 3.43
N TYR A 567 -19.89 -36.54 2.20
CA TYR A 567 -20.62 -37.10 1.06
C TYR A 567 -20.14 -38.53 0.71
N ASP A 568 -18.84 -38.77 0.70
CA ASP A 568 -18.27 -40.09 0.39
C ASP A 568 -18.62 -41.12 1.48
N ASP A 569 -18.67 -40.72 2.77
CA ASP A 569 -19.23 -41.57 3.87
C ASP A 569 -20.71 -41.91 3.61
N ALA A 570 -21.52 -40.91 3.24
CA ALA A 570 -22.90 -41.12 2.85
C ALA A 570 -23.03 -42.10 1.66
N ARG A 571 -22.20 -41.91 0.65
CA ARG A 571 -22.18 -42.75 -0.57
C ARG A 571 -21.79 -44.20 -0.25
N ALA A 572 -20.79 -44.41 0.60
CA ALA A 572 -20.37 -45.74 1.02
C ALA A 572 -21.46 -46.51 1.80
N ASN A 573 -22.39 -45.81 2.43
CA ASN A 573 -23.49 -46.34 3.22
C ASN A 573 -24.87 -46.27 2.54
N ALA A 574 -24.91 -45.96 1.22
CA ALA A 574 -26.15 -45.78 0.46
C ALA A 574 -26.71 -47.14 0.02
N ASP A 575 -27.13 -47.96 0.96
CA ASP A 575 -27.65 -49.33 0.75
C ASP A 575 -29.10 -49.51 1.18
N GLY A 576 -29.77 -48.43 1.59
CA GLY A 576 -31.13 -48.41 2.15
C GLY A 576 -31.26 -49.01 3.57
N LYS A 577 -30.14 -49.28 4.24
CA LYS A 577 -30.13 -49.80 5.63
C LYS A 577 -29.52 -48.80 6.62
N HIS A 578 -28.74 -47.85 6.12
CA HIS A 578 -27.99 -46.89 6.93
C HIS A 578 -28.46 -45.45 6.69
N ASP A 579 -29.76 -45.23 6.51
CA ASP A 579 -30.38 -43.95 6.20
C ASP A 579 -29.87 -42.78 7.06
N GLY A 580 -29.70 -43.03 8.39
CA GLY A 580 -29.21 -42.00 9.30
C GLY A 580 -27.81 -41.47 8.96
N ILE A 581 -26.89 -42.33 8.48
CA ILE A 581 -25.55 -41.95 8.05
C ILE A 581 -25.65 -41.14 6.76
N VAL A 582 -26.44 -41.63 5.81
CA VAL A 582 -26.62 -40.97 4.51
C VAL A 582 -27.23 -39.58 4.66
N TYR A 583 -28.31 -39.43 5.43
CA TYR A 583 -28.93 -38.14 5.68
C TYR A 583 -27.99 -37.18 6.40
N ARG A 584 -27.23 -37.65 7.40
CA ARG A 584 -26.23 -36.84 8.07
C ARG A 584 -25.20 -36.34 7.08
N GLY A 585 -24.58 -37.20 6.28
CA GLY A 585 -23.55 -36.85 5.35
C GLY A 585 -24.00 -35.82 4.28
N LEU A 586 -25.17 -36.09 3.65
CA LEU A 586 -25.76 -35.17 2.69
C LEU A 586 -26.14 -33.82 3.29
N ASN A 587 -26.71 -33.81 4.51
CA ASN A 587 -27.09 -32.55 5.18
C ASN A 587 -25.88 -31.73 5.58
N VAL A 588 -24.85 -32.36 6.18
CA VAL A 588 -23.62 -31.63 6.55
C VAL A 588 -22.95 -31.06 5.31
N SER A 589 -22.81 -31.83 4.22
CA SER A 589 -22.23 -31.32 2.97
C SER A 589 -22.98 -30.07 2.43
N LYS A 590 -24.32 -30.05 2.56
CA LYS A 590 -25.12 -28.88 2.18
C LYS A 590 -24.93 -27.69 3.14
N TYR A 591 -24.90 -27.95 4.45
CA TYR A 591 -24.71 -26.88 5.44
C TYR A 591 -23.34 -26.20 5.29
N LEU A 592 -22.30 -26.95 4.95
CA LEU A 592 -20.99 -26.40 4.65
C LEU A 592 -21.02 -25.45 3.43
N CYS A 593 -21.84 -25.73 2.41
CA CYS A 593 -22.05 -24.81 1.31
C CYS A 593 -22.78 -23.53 1.75
N TRP A 594 -23.76 -23.63 2.68
CA TRP A 594 -24.43 -22.45 3.21
C TRP A 594 -23.51 -21.63 4.11
N GLU A 595 -22.70 -22.28 4.96
CA GLU A 595 -21.65 -21.62 5.75
C GLU A 595 -20.74 -20.77 4.84
N LEU A 596 -20.25 -21.36 3.75
CA LEU A 596 -19.40 -20.67 2.79
C LEU A 596 -20.09 -19.44 2.18
N ARG A 597 -21.38 -19.55 1.80
CA ARG A 597 -22.15 -18.43 1.28
C ARG A 597 -22.28 -17.31 2.33
N ASP A 598 -22.66 -17.65 3.56
CA ASP A 598 -22.90 -16.68 4.63
C ASP A 598 -21.63 -15.93 5.00
N GLU A 599 -20.48 -16.62 5.02
CA GLU A 599 -19.17 -16.02 5.26
C GLU A 599 -18.79 -15.02 4.16
N LEU A 600 -18.96 -15.38 2.88
CA LEU A 600 -18.70 -14.49 1.75
C LEU A 600 -19.59 -13.25 1.80
N THR A 601 -20.88 -13.39 2.12
CA THR A 601 -21.81 -12.24 2.25
C THR A 601 -21.40 -11.28 3.38
N ALA A 602 -20.90 -11.81 4.50
CA ALA A 602 -20.40 -10.99 5.59
C ALA A 602 -19.14 -10.20 5.17
N ILE A 603 -18.21 -10.86 4.48
CA ILE A 603 -17.00 -10.22 3.96
C ILE A 603 -17.35 -9.17 2.90
N GLU A 604 -18.26 -9.45 1.96
CA GLU A 604 -18.73 -8.49 0.96
C GLU A 604 -19.20 -7.19 1.60
N THR A 605 -19.99 -7.30 2.68
CA THR A 605 -20.49 -6.12 3.42
C THR A 605 -19.34 -5.27 3.99
N LEU A 606 -18.34 -5.90 4.58
CA LEU A 606 -17.18 -5.18 5.13
C LEU A 606 -16.30 -4.59 4.03
N TYR A 607 -16.17 -5.29 2.92
CA TYR A 607 -15.42 -4.82 1.76
C TYR A 607 -16.06 -3.56 1.15
N ILE A 608 -17.39 -3.55 0.99
CA ILE A 608 -18.14 -2.37 0.54
C ILE A 608 -17.87 -1.17 1.45
N ASN A 609 -17.86 -1.37 2.77
CA ASN A 609 -17.60 -0.29 3.73
C ASN A 609 -16.16 0.24 3.62
N ALA A 610 -15.17 -0.66 3.47
CA ALA A 610 -13.77 -0.27 3.29
C ALA A 610 -13.57 0.50 1.98
N TRP A 611 -14.12 0.00 0.87
CA TRP A 611 -14.09 0.68 -0.42
C TRP A 611 -14.69 2.08 -0.37
N ASN A 612 -15.89 2.22 0.19
CA ASN A 612 -16.60 3.51 0.24
C ASN A 612 -15.95 4.53 1.18
N TYR A 613 -15.06 4.10 2.07
CA TYR A 613 -14.27 5.03 2.87
C TYR A 613 -13.21 5.76 2.02
N GLU A 614 -12.45 5.01 1.24
CA GLU A 614 -11.33 5.56 0.48
C GLU A 614 -11.72 6.02 -0.93
N SER A 615 -12.75 5.43 -1.51
CA SER A 615 -13.03 5.53 -2.94
C SER A 615 -14.46 5.96 -3.25
N THR A 616 -14.65 6.41 -4.48
CA THR A 616 -15.98 6.56 -5.06
C THR A 616 -16.59 5.17 -5.32
N PRO A 617 -17.91 5.03 -5.51
CA PRO A 617 -18.52 3.74 -5.83
C PRO A 617 -18.09 3.14 -7.18
N SER A 618 -17.43 3.91 -8.02
CA SER A 618 -16.99 3.46 -9.34
C SER A 618 -15.98 2.32 -9.25
N GLY A 619 -16.20 1.27 -10.04
CA GLY A 619 -15.35 0.08 -10.07
C GLY A 619 -15.69 -0.99 -9.01
N LEU A 620 -16.42 -0.65 -7.96
CA LEU A 620 -16.82 -1.58 -6.91
C LEU A 620 -17.64 -2.77 -7.45
N ASP A 621 -18.49 -2.53 -8.41
CA ASP A 621 -19.34 -3.56 -9.04
C ASP A 621 -18.51 -4.70 -9.68
N ARG A 622 -17.28 -4.41 -10.15
CA ARG A 622 -16.36 -5.43 -10.69
C ARG A 622 -15.94 -6.44 -9.62
N VAL A 623 -15.80 -6.00 -8.38
CA VAL A 623 -15.46 -6.88 -7.26
C VAL A 623 -16.71 -7.59 -6.73
N LEU A 624 -17.83 -6.88 -6.58
CA LEU A 624 -19.06 -7.46 -6.07
C LEU A 624 -19.58 -8.60 -6.95
N VAL A 625 -19.35 -8.54 -8.27
CA VAL A 625 -19.73 -9.64 -9.16
C VAL A 625 -18.96 -10.93 -8.85
N ARG A 626 -17.71 -10.84 -8.35
CA ARG A 626 -16.92 -12.00 -7.92
C ARG A 626 -17.50 -12.62 -6.65
N PHE A 627 -17.86 -11.80 -5.64
CA PHE A 627 -18.52 -12.27 -4.42
C PHE A 627 -19.83 -13.01 -4.76
N ARG A 628 -20.71 -12.38 -5.51
CA ARG A 628 -22.00 -12.98 -5.92
C ARG A 628 -21.82 -14.25 -6.72
N SER A 629 -20.82 -14.30 -7.62
CA SER A 629 -20.53 -15.51 -8.39
C SER A 629 -20.08 -16.67 -7.51
N ALA A 630 -19.28 -16.40 -6.46
CA ALA A 630 -18.82 -17.42 -5.52
C ALA A 630 -19.95 -17.88 -4.59
N GLU A 631 -20.78 -16.96 -4.09
CA GLU A 631 -22.00 -17.25 -3.30
C GLU A 631 -22.98 -18.12 -4.10
N ASP A 632 -23.28 -17.73 -5.33
CA ASP A 632 -24.14 -18.49 -6.24
C ASP A 632 -23.56 -19.89 -6.54
N ALA A 633 -22.23 -20.01 -6.67
CA ALA A 633 -21.58 -21.30 -6.89
C ALA A 633 -21.81 -22.23 -5.69
N ALA A 634 -21.62 -21.75 -4.46
CA ALA A 634 -21.88 -22.51 -3.25
C ALA A 634 -23.36 -22.96 -3.15
N MET A 635 -24.30 -22.05 -3.45
CA MET A 635 -25.73 -22.38 -3.45
C MET A 635 -26.11 -23.39 -4.53
N ARG A 636 -25.55 -23.27 -5.73
CA ARG A 636 -25.77 -24.27 -6.80
C ARG A 636 -25.32 -25.66 -6.39
N ILE A 637 -24.20 -25.78 -5.65
CA ILE A 637 -23.73 -27.08 -5.12
C ILE A 637 -24.73 -27.62 -4.09
N ALA A 638 -25.17 -26.82 -3.14
CA ALA A 638 -26.17 -27.22 -2.17
C ALA A 638 -27.48 -27.72 -2.84
N ASP A 639 -27.97 -27.02 -3.87
CA ASP A 639 -29.16 -27.40 -4.63
C ASP A 639 -28.96 -28.72 -5.42
N ARG A 640 -27.78 -28.94 -5.97
CA ARG A 640 -27.45 -30.22 -6.62
C ARG A 640 -27.42 -31.37 -5.63
N LEU A 641 -26.83 -31.18 -4.46
CA LEU A 641 -26.85 -32.18 -3.39
C LEU A 641 -28.28 -32.48 -2.89
N ASN A 642 -29.16 -31.46 -2.83
CA ASN A 642 -30.58 -31.66 -2.57
C ASN A 642 -31.27 -32.51 -3.66
N ARG A 643 -30.93 -32.27 -4.92
CA ARG A 643 -31.45 -33.03 -6.05
C ARG A 643 -31.01 -34.49 -5.99
N VAL A 644 -29.73 -34.74 -5.79
CA VAL A 644 -29.14 -36.09 -5.63
C VAL A 644 -29.83 -36.83 -4.46
N GLN A 645 -30.10 -36.16 -3.36
CA GLN A 645 -30.84 -36.73 -2.24
C GLN A 645 -32.25 -37.20 -2.66
N ARG A 646 -32.98 -36.37 -3.43
CA ARG A 646 -34.38 -36.64 -3.81
C ARG A 646 -34.50 -37.62 -4.98
N GLU A 647 -33.65 -37.52 -5.96
CA GLU A 647 -33.78 -38.22 -7.24
C GLU A 647 -33.01 -39.55 -7.22
N ASP A 648 -31.82 -39.58 -6.61
CA ASP A 648 -30.97 -40.77 -6.62
C ASP A 648 -31.17 -41.59 -5.33
N TYR A 649 -30.99 -40.96 -4.14
CA TYR A 649 -31.05 -41.72 -2.89
C TYR A 649 -32.45 -42.18 -2.52
N LEU A 650 -33.44 -41.29 -2.48
CA LEU A 650 -34.81 -41.64 -2.10
C LEU A 650 -35.49 -42.62 -3.08
N ARG A 651 -35.04 -42.66 -4.33
CA ARG A 651 -35.65 -43.55 -5.31
C ARG A 651 -34.89 -44.86 -5.50
N ALA A 652 -33.57 -44.86 -5.42
CA ALA A 652 -32.74 -45.98 -5.79
C ALA A 652 -31.74 -46.43 -4.72
N HIS A 653 -31.69 -45.74 -3.57
CA HIS A 653 -30.68 -45.95 -2.51
C HIS A 653 -29.25 -45.99 -3.04
N THR A 654 -28.94 -45.11 -4.01
CA THR A 654 -27.61 -44.99 -4.62
C THR A 654 -27.20 -43.50 -4.59
N LEU A 655 -25.89 -43.25 -4.61
CA LEU A 655 -25.32 -41.91 -4.76
C LEU A 655 -24.22 -41.92 -5.80
N PRO A 656 -24.19 -40.96 -6.74
CA PRO A 656 -23.08 -40.80 -7.68
C PRO A 656 -21.79 -40.42 -6.96
N THR A 657 -20.66 -40.32 -7.66
CA THR A 657 -19.45 -39.71 -7.08
C THR A 657 -19.69 -38.25 -6.71
N PHE A 658 -18.93 -37.72 -5.77
CA PHE A 658 -19.08 -36.32 -5.33
C PHE A 658 -18.96 -35.34 -6.52
N ASP A 659 -17.97 -35.54 -7.40
CA ASP A 659 -17.74 -34.67 -8.55
C ASP A 659 -18.94 -34.69 -9.53
N VAL A 660 -19.55 -35.86 -9.76
CA VAL A 660 -20.79 -35.98 -10.57
C VAL A 660 -21.95 -35.29 -9.85
N ALA A 661 -22.07 -35.48 -8.53
CA ALA A 661 -23.14 -34.91 -7.73
C ALA A 661 -23.13 -33.37 -7.76
N ILE A 662 -21.96 -32.75 -7.65
CA ILE A 662 -21.79 -31.31 -7.72
C ILE A 662 -21.69 -30.78 -9.14
N GLY A 663 -21.61 -31.68 -10.16
CA GLY A 663 -21.48 -31.32 -11.58
C GLY A 663 -20.15 -30.69 -11.93
N ALA A 664 -19.09 -31.10 -11.25
CA ALA A 664 -17.73 -30.78 -11.66
C ALA A 664 -17.47 -31.37 -13.07
N ARG A 665 -16.73 -30.64 -13.89
CA ARG A 665 -16.30 -31.18 -15.20
C ARG A 665 -15.28 -32.27 -14.95
N PRO A 666 -15.35 -33.40 -15.68
CA PRO A 666 -14.39 -34.49 -15.56
C PRO A 666 -12.97 -34.05 -15.96
#